data_d54797dbd17f268e5ca69b7b47f2a464
#
_entry.id   d54797dbd17f268e5ca69b7b47f2a464
#
_cell.length_a   1.000
_cell.length_b   1.000
_cell.length_c   1.000
_cell.angle_alpha   90.00
_cell.angle_beta   90.00
_cell.angle_gamma   90.00
#
_symmetry.space_group_name_H-M   'P 1'
#
loop_
_entity.id
_entity.type
_entity.pdbx_description
1 polymer ?
#
loop_
_entity_poly.entity_id
_entity_poly.type
_entity_poly.pdbx_seq_one_letter_code
_entity_poly.pdbx_strand_id
1 'polypeptide(L)'
;MNNILFKTEEENEFIPLFSFNEQDMENEPALEMEEMIPILPLRNTVLFPGVVIPITVGRDKSIQAVKAAFGKDKLIGVVSQMDGNIEDPTAADLCKIGTVAKVIKMIKMQDGGTTIIIQGKKRFELIEMVEVDPFFKAKVAIIEEETILKEDQNFQALLATIKDLATQIIQMSPNFPSEAAMILKNIESPLFLINFVSSNLNVTINEKQALLELNGITARAEKLIHFLQQELQFVELKNKVANKTRTELDKQQRDYFLQQQLKSIKDELGGDPNEREIVEMKKKAESKKWPDAAKKLFQTGLEKLERMHPSTPDYSVVYNHLDLLLDLPWLEYTDDNYDLKHAKKVLDNDHYGMSKIKNRIIEYLAVLKLKGDMKSPILCFLGPPGIGKTSLGRSIAHAIGRKYTRVSLGGLHDESEIRGHRKTYIGAMPGRIIQSIRKVKTSNPVMILDEIDKIGKDLRGDPSSALLEVLDPEQNHSFYDNYLESEYDLSKTLFIATANDISQIQPALRDRLEIIDLSGYAVEEKIEIAKRHLLPKQKEAHGLDKINFKIQDSVLEKVIEDYTRESGVRELDRQLASIMRYQAKELAYKHKVKPTVSKADLIKILGQSRYSNDLYKTVNMPGVAVGLAWTYVGGDILFIETLLSDGKGELKLTGNLGNVMKESATTALTYLQANYKKIGVEPELFKTKSIHVHVPEGAVPKDGPSAGITMLTALSSAFSGRKVKPYLAMTGEITLRGQVLPVGGIKEKILAAKRAGMKEIILCWQNEKDVNEIDQSFIKGVQFHYVKTMQQVLDLALV
;
A
#
# COMPACT_ATOMS: atom_id res chain seq x y z
N MET A 1 -29.46 -35.95 30.85
CA MET A 1 -28.12 -36.52 30.60
C MET A 1 -27.82 -36.32 29.13
N ASN A 2 -27.20 -35.21 28.81
CA ASN A 2 -26.88 -34.87 27.42
C ASN A 2 -25.36 -34.76 27.30
N ASN A 3 -24.71 -35.72 26.67
CA ASN A 3 -23.29 -35.71 26.37
C ASN A 3 -23.06 -35.03 25.05
N ILE A 4 -22.31 -33.92 25.04
CA ILE A 4 -21.77 -33.29 23.85
C ILE A 4 -20.38 -33.86 23.57
N LEU A 5 -20.12 -34.24 22.32
CA LEU A 5 -18.91 -34.94 21.90
C LEU A 5 -18.05 -34.05 21.00
N PHE A 6 -16.78 -33.88 21.33
CA PHE A 6 -15.77 -33.24 20.46
C PHE A 6 -14.91 -34.33 19.79
N LYS A 7 -14.57 -34.13 18.54
CA LYS A 7 -13.72 -35.00 17.74
C LYS A 7 -12.31 -34.41 17.72
N THR A 8 -11.31 -35.11 18.25
CA THR A 8 -9.90 -34.78 18.04
C THR A 8 -9.40 -35.47 16.77
N GLU A 9 -8.51 -34.77 16.02
CA GLU A 9 -8.11 -35.20 14.66
C GLU A 9 -7.27 -36.49 14.59
N GLU A 10 -6.88 -37.09 15.70
CA GLU A 10 -5.97 -38.26 15.68
C GLU A 10 -6.44 -39.56 16.37
N GLU A 11 -7.57 -39.62 17.07
CA GLU A 11 -8.13 -40.90 17.53
C GLU A 11 -9.62 -40.83 17.84
N ASN A 12 -10.38 -41.88 17.48
CA ASN A 12 -11.85 -42.02 17.60
C ASN A 12 -12.35 -42.14 19.06
N GLU A 13 -11.84 -41.37 20.00
CA GLU A 13 -12.36 -41.27 21.36
C GLU A 13 -13.16 -40.01 21.59
N PHE A 14 -14.48 -40.22 21.73
CA PHE A 14 -15.40 -39.14 22.10
C PHE A 14 -15.30 -38.86 23.59
N ILE A 15 -14.94 -37.63 23.98
CA ILE A 15 -14.95 -37.16 25.38
C ILE A 15 -16.33 -36.59 25.68
N PRO A 16 -17.13 -37.18 26.57
CA PRO A 16 -18.46 -36.65 26.92
C PRO A 16 -18.30 -35.32 27.70
N LEU A 17 -18.98 -34.27 27.25
CA LEU A 17 -19.13 -33.04 28.04
C LEU A 17 -20.09 -33.33 29.21
N PHE A 18 -19.56 -33.14 30.41
CA PHE A 18 -20.33 -33.33 31.64
C PHE A 18 -21.53 -32.39 31.70
N SER A 19 -22.64 -32.87 32.28
CA SER A 19 -23.84 -32.09 32.52
C SER A 19 -23.52 -30.86 33.40
N PHE A 20 -23.81 -29.73 32.91
CA PHE A 20 -23.70 -28.47 33.66
C PHE A 20 -24.93 -28.34 34.58
N ASN A 21 -24.69 -28.24 35.89
CA ASN A 21 -25.63 -27.67 36.83
C ASN A 21 -25.30 -26.21 36.98
N GLU A 22 -26.22 -25.30 36.61
CA GLU A 22 -26.09 -23.86 36.83
C GLU A 22 -25.83 -23.49 38.31
N GLN A 23 -26.21 -24.35 39.22
CA GLN A 23 -26.02 -24.21 40.65
C GLN A 23 -24.56 -24.30 41.12
N ASP A 24 -23.65 -24.80 40.33
CA ASP A 24 -22.21 -24.88 40.64
C ASP A 24 -21.45 -23.56 40.42
N MET A 25 -22.09 -22.56 39.83
CA MET A 25 -21.49 -21.22 39.65
C MET A 25 -21.74 -20.27 40.87
N GLU A 26 -22.75 -20.52 41.70
CA GLU A 26 -23.13 -19.62 42.81
C GLU A 26 -22.45 -19.94 44.16
N ASN A 27 -21.80 -21.10 44.32
CA ASN A 27 -21.29 -21.60 45.61
C ASN A 27 -19.75 -21.67 45.72
N GLU A 28 -18.98 -20.95 44.90
CA GLU A 28 -17.50 -20.93 45.04
C GLU A 28 -17.03 -19.73 45.89
N PRO A 29 -15.89 -19.85 46.61
CA PRO A 29 -15.34 -18.76 47.41
C PRO A 29 -15.07 -17.54 46.52
N ALA A 30 -15.44 -16.37 47.02
CA ALA A 30 -15.21 -15.12 46.31
C ALA A 30 -13.72 -14.96 46.02
N LEU A 31 -13.36 -14.96 44.71
CA LEU A 31 -12.03 -14.55 44.26
C LEU A 31 -11.81 -13.09 44.71
N GLU A 32 -10.71 -12.81 45.39
CA GLU A 32 -10.38 -11.43 45.80
C GLU A 32 -10.20 -10.55 44.56
N MET A 33 -10.44 -9.23 44.68
CA MET A 33 -10.37 -8.30 43.55
C MET A 33 -8.99 -8.29 42.86
N GLU A 34 -7.91 -8.63 43.62
CA GLU A 34 -6.56 -8.75 43.08
C GLU A 34 -5.90 -10.04 43.58
N GLU A 35 -5.62 -10.98 42.69
CA GLU A 35 -4.98 -12.27 43.05
C GLU A 35 -3.70 -12.50 42.25
N MET A 36 -2.76 -13.22 42.87
CA MET A 36 -1.55 -13.73 42.21
C MET A 36 -1.75 -15.16 41.73
N ILE A 37 -1.85 -15.36 40.41
CA ILE A 37 -2.11 -16.68 39.81
C ILE A 37 -1.03 -17.05 38.75
N PRO A 38 -0.78 -18.38 38.58
CA PRO A 38 0.01 -18.88 37.47
C PRO A 38 -0.67 -18.54 36.13
N ILE A 39 0.10 -18.18 35.13
CA ILE A 39 -0.43 -17.83 33.79
C ILE A 39 -0.02 -18.91 32.77
N LEU A 40 -1.00 -19.35 32.00
CA LEU A 40 -0.85 -20.31 30.92
C LEU A 40 -1.07 -19.60 29.57
N PRO A 41 -0.03 -19.37 28.77
CA PRO A 41 -0.19 -18.83 27.43
C PRO A 41 -0.79 -19.85 26.46
N LEU A 42 -1.85 -19.47 25.75
CA LEU A 42 -2.45 -20.28 24.71
C LEU A 42 -2.00 -19.80 23.31
N ARG A 43 -1.64 -20.74 22.47
CA ARG A 43 -1.10 -20.45 21.14
C ARG A 43 -2.20 -20.18 20.10
N ASN A 44 -3.19 -21.03 20.04
CA ASN A 44 -4.16 -21.05 18.93
C ASN A 44 -5.62 -21.04 19.38
N THR A 45 -5.92 -20.61 20.61
CA THR A 45 -7.28 -20.59 21.11
C THR A 45 -7.47 -19.51 22.16
N VAL A 46 -8.72 -19.10 22.35
CA VAL A 46 -9.16 -18.17 23.39
C VAL A 46 -10.14 -18.88 24.30
N LEU A 47 -9.90 -18.84 25.60
CA LEU A 47 -10.82 -19.43 26.59
C LEU A 47 -11.86 -18.40 27.03
N PHE A 48 -13.12 -18.76 26.92
CA PHE A 48 -14.22 -17.92 27.39
C PHE A 48 -14.75 -18.43 28.74
N PRO A 49 -15.28 -17.56 29.62
CA PRO A 49 -15.93 -17.97 30.88
C PRO A 49 -17.08 -18.97 30.66
N GLY A 50 -17.16 -19.95 31.52
CA GLY A 50 -18.14 -21.06 31.47
C GLY A 50 -17.78 -22.19 30.50
N VAL A 51 -16.89 -21.98 29.54
CA VAL A 51 -16.54 -22.97 28.51
C VAL A 51 -15.49 -23.95 29.05
N VAL A 52 -15.63 -25.22 28.68
CA VAL A 52 -14.66 -26.28 29.02
C VAL A 52 -13.95 -26.68 27.72
N ILE A 53 -12.61 -26.63 27.76
CA ILE A 53 -11.79 -27.05 26.61
C ILE A 53 -10.64 -27.98 27.02
N PRO A 54 -10.29 -28.99 26.20
CA PRO A 54 -9.07 -29.74 26.35
C PRO A 54 -7.89 -28.95 25.74
N ILE A 55 -6.74 -28.90 26.41
CA ILE A 55 -5.54 -28.21 25.91
C ILE A 55 -4.35 -29.11 26.10
N THR A 56 -3.58 -29.33 25.04
CA THR A 56 -2.30 -30.01 25.08
C THR A 56 -1.21 -29.03 25.46
N VAL A 57 -0.49 -29.31 26.53
CA VAL A 57 0.58 -28.49 27.09
C VAL A 57 1.90 -29.16 26.80
N GLY A 58 2.73 -28.51 25.95
CA GLY A 58 4.00 -29.07 25.52
C GLY A 58 5.23 -28.31 26.04
N ARG A 59 5.09 -27.08 26.50
CA ARG A 59 6.22 -26.25 26.96
C ARG A 59 6.53 -26.54 28.45
N ASP A 60 7.77 -26.64 28.83
CA ASP A 60 8.18 -26.92 30.22
C ASP A 60 7.65 -25.89 31.21
N LYS A 61 7.71 -24.59 30.88
CA LYS A 61 7.15 -23.50 31.70
C LYS A 61 5.65 -23.66 31.90
N SER A 62 4.94 -24.00 30.84
CA SER A 62 3.49 -24.23 30.89
C SER A 62 3.11 -25.47 31.69
N ILE A 63 3.88 -26.56 31.58
CA ILE A 63 3.69 -27.78 32.37
C ILE A 63 3.89 -27.49 33.87
N GLN A 64 4.91 -26.69 34.20
CA GLN A 64 5.19 -26.28 35.58
C GLN A 64 4.08 -25.37 36.13
N ALA A 65 3.58 -24.41 35.35
CA ALA A 65 2.46 -23.55 35.74
C ALA A 65 1.21 -24.39 36.07
N VAL A 66 0.88 -25.36 35.21
CA VAL A 66 -0.26 -26.27 35.42
C VAL A 66 -0.08 -27.15 36.66
N LYS A 67 1.12 -27.70 36.86
CA LYS A 67 1.41 -28.50 38.06
C LYS A 67 1.30 -27.66 39.33
N ALA A 68 1.82 -26.45 39.34
CA ALA A 68 1.70 -25.49 40.45
C ALA A 68 0.25 -25.16 40.78
N ALA A 69 -0.55 -24.88 39.72
CA ALA A 69 -1.99 -24.63 39.85
C ALA A 69 -2.73 -25.88 40.38
N PHE A 70 -2.44 -27.06 39.85
CA PHE A 70 -3.14 -28.31 40.23
C PHE A 70 -2.84 -28.75 41.65
N GLY A 71 -1.64 -28.44 42.16
CA GLY A 71 -1.22 -28.76 43.54
C GLY A 71 -1.77 -27.79 44.60
N LYS A 72 -2.40 -26.67 44.24
CA LYS A 72 -2.93 -25.65 45.15
C LYS A 72 -4.46 -25.54 44.97
N ASP A 73 -4.94 -24.44 44.48
CA ASP A 73 -6.38 -24.12 44.36
C ASP A 73 -6.99 -24.59 43.01
N LYS A 74 -6.22 -25.24 42.17
CA LYS A 74 -6.56 -25.64 40.79
C LYS A 74 -6.94 -24.49 39.88
N LEU A 75 -6.61 -23.25 40.28
CA LEU A 75 -6.86 -22.04 39.51
C LEU A 75 -5.62 -21.66 38.68
N ILE A 76 -5.85 -21.27 37.44
CA ILE A 76 -4.81 -20.83 36.49
C ILE A 76 -5.36 -19.71 35.62
N GLY A 77 -4.58 -18.67 35.40
CA GLY A 77 -4.90 -17.62 34.45
C GLY A 77 -4.56 -18.07 33.04
N VAL A 78 -5.46 -17.96 32.12
CA VAL A 78 -5.31 -18.38 30.73
C VAL A 78 -5.35 -17.15 29.84
N VAL A 79 -4.30 -16.93 29.06
CA VAL A 79 -4.17 -15.76 28.19
C VAL A 79 -3.71 -16.19 26.79
N SER A 80 -4.32 -15.64 25.77
CA SER A 80 -3.92 -15.93 24.37
C SER A 80 -2.66 -15.15 23.98
N GLN A 81 -1.83 -15.74 23.13
CA GLN A 81 -0.71 -15.06 22.50
C GLN A 81 -1.23 -14.15 21.38
N MET A 82 -0.59 -12.97 21.23
CA MET A 82 -0.90 -12.03 20.13
C MET A 82 -0.49 -12.61 18.78
N ASP A 83 0.64 -13.31 18.72
CA ASP A 83 1.10 -14.04 17.53
C ASP A 83 1.35 -15.52 17.87
N GLY A 84 0.56 -16.39 17.23
CA GLY A 84 0.66 -17.84 17.40
C GLY A 84 1.96 -18.46 16.85
N ASN A 85 2.78 -17.75 16.09
CA ASN A 85 4.04 -18.25 15.53
C ASN A 85 5.20 -18.21 16.53
N ILE A 86 5.08 -17.45 17.62
CA ILE A 86 6.12 -17.34 18.65
C ILE A 86 6.14 -18.61 19.49
N GLU A 87 7.26 -19.35 19.46
CA GLU A 87 7.39 -20.60 20.22
C GLU A 87 7.57 -20.35 21.72
N ASP A 88 8.34 -19.36 22.13
CA ASP A 88 8.57 -18.99 23.52
C ASP A 88 8.16 -17.52 23.75
N PRO A 89 6.88 -17.26 24.12
CA PRO A 89 6.36 -15.91 24.29
C PRO A 89 6.96 -15.24 25.52
N THR A 90 7.21 -13.95 25.39
CA THR A 90 7.51 -13.05 26.50
C THR A 90 6.21 -12.43 27.06
N ALA A 91 6.32 -11.72 28.18
CA ALA A 91 5.17 -11.02 28.76
C ALA A 91 4.51 -10.00 27.80
N ALA A 92 5.31 -9.43 26.87
CA ALA A 92 4.82 -8.47 25.88
C ALA A 92 4.03 -9.11 24.72
N ASP A 93 4.19 -10.42 24.53
CA ASP A 93 3.51 -11.17 23.46
C ASP A 93 2.13 -11.71 23.89
N LEU A 94 1.71 -11.44 25.11
CA LEU A 94 0.46 -11.91 25.71
C LEU A 94 -0.62 -10.83 25.65
N CYS A 95 -1.86 -11.26 25.40
CA CYS A 95 -3.00 -10.36 25.47
C CYS A 95 -3.22 -9.88 26.93
N LYS A 96 -3.75 -8.67 27.09
CA LYS A 96 -3.99 -8.09 28.43
C LYS A 96 -5.16 -8.70 29.16
N ILE A 97 -6.18 -9.14 28.42
CA ILE A 97 -7.38 -9.74 29.01
C ILE A 97 -7.35 -11.25 28.78
N GLY A 98 -7.55 -11.99 29.83
CA GLY A 98 -7.62 -13.44 29.82
C GLY A 98 -8.80 -13.97 30.65
N THR A 99 -8.81 -15.28 30.88
CA THR A 99 -9.84 -15.97 31.66
C THR A 99 -9.22 -16.79 32.77
N VAL A 100 -9.61 -16.59 34.03
CA VAL A 100 -9.27 -17.48 35.16
C VAL A 100 -9.95 -18.81 34.89
N ALA A 101 -9.20 -19.90 34.91
CA ALA A 101 -9.69 -21.24 34.65
C ALA A 101 -9.43 -22.17 35.83
N LYS A 102 -10.32 -23.13 36.02
CA LYS A 102 -10.15 -24.25 36.94
C LYS A 102 -9.66 -25.47 36.19
N VAL A 103 -8.58 -26.05 36.64
CA VAL A 103 -8.08 -27.31 36.05
C VAL A 103 -8.90 -28.47 36.58
N ILE A 104 -9.72 -29.05 35.71
CA ILE A 104 -10.63 -30.17 36.07
C ILE A 104 -9.85 -31.48 36.14
N LYS A 105 -9.08 -31.78 35.09
CA LYS A 105 -8.36 -33.03 34.92
C LYS A 105 -7.04 -32.85 34.20
N MET A 106 -6.04 -33.61 34.53
CA MET A 106 -4.77 -33.67 33.83
C MET A 106 -4.53 -35.12 33.37
N ILE A 107 -4.29 -35.29 32.09
CA ILE A 107 -4.09 -36.59 31.42
C ILE A 107 -2.70 -36.58 30.82
N LYS A 108 -1.90 -37.57 31.16
CA LYS A 108 -0.59 -37.83 30.54
C LYS A 108 -0.83 -38.71 29.31
N MET A 109 -0.39 -38.27 28.15
CA MET A 109 -0.49 -39.02 26.91
C MET A 109 0.72 -40.00 26.78
N GLN A 110 0.57 -41.03 25.95
CA GLN A 110 1.62 -42.05 25.75
C GLN A 110 2.87 -41.52 25.03
N ASP A 111 2.73 -40.42 24.30
CA ASP A 111 3.78 -39.69 23.60
C ASP A 111 4.58 -38.74 24.50
N GLY A 112 4.29 -38.69 25.81
CA GLY A 112 4.93 -37.79 26.79
C GLY A 112 4.25 -36.41 26.91
N GLY A 113 3.28 -36.08 26.07
CA GLY A 113 2.49 -34.85 26.15
C GLY A 113 1.56 -34.85 27.37
N THR A 114 1.20 -33.68 27.85
CA THR A 114 0.26 -33.50 28.94
C THR A 114 -0.96 -32.75 28.41
N THR A 115 -2.13 -33.39 28.43
CA THR A 115 -3.40 -32.74 28.08
C THR A 115 -4.15 -32.40 29.38
N ILE A 116 -4.61 -31.16 29.46
CA ILE A 116 -5.41 -30.70 30.58
C ILE A 116 -6.81 -30.36 30.11
N ILE A 117 -7.79 -30.63 30.96
CA ILE A 117 -9.17 -30.16 30.76
C ILE A 117 -9.37 -28.98 31.72
N ILE A 118 -9.66 -27.84 31.17
CA ILE A 118 -9.85 -26.58 31.91
C ILE A 118 -11.23 -26.02 31.69
N GLN A 119 -11.76 -25.36 32.70
CA GLN A 119 -13.03 -24.62 32.66
C GLN A 119 -12.79 -23.17 32.96
N GLY A 120 -13.19 -22.29 32.03
CA GLY A 120 -13.15 -20.83 32.24
C GLY A 120 -14.12 -20.42 33.35
N LYS A 121 -13.71 -19.50 34.24
CA LYS A 121 -14.53 -18.99 35.33
C LYS A 121 -14.89 -17.53 35.16
N LYS A 122 -13.94 -16.63 35.31
CA LYS A 122 -14.15 -15.18 35.21
C LYS A 122 -13.09 -14.57 34.28
N ARG A 123 -13.41 -13.45 33.65
CA ARG A 123 -12.41 -12.66 32.94
C ARG A 123 -11.52 -11.90 33.93
N PHE A 124 -10.29 -11.68 33.54
CA PHE A 124 -9.35 -10.85 34.29
C PHE A 124 -8.54 -9.96 33.38
N GLU A 125 -8.05 -8.88 33.92
CA GLU A 125 -7.02 -8.05 33.31
C GLU A 125 -5.66 -8.34 33.95
N LEU A 126 -4.65 -8.50 33.13
CA LEU A 126 -3.27 -8.72 33.56
C LEU A 126 -2.68 -7.36 33.95
N ILE A 127 -2.43 -7.14 35.25
CA ILE A 127 -1.90 -5.88 35.77
C ILE A 127 -0.37 -5.86 35.65
N GLU A 128 0.28 -6.89 36.21
CA GLU A 128 1.73 -6.93 36.28
C GLU A 128 2.24 -8.39 36.30
N MET A 129 3.28 -8.65 35.50
CA MET A 129 3.97 -9.93 35.52
C MET A 129 5.00 -9.94 36.65
N VAL A 130 4.80 -10.77 37.66
CA VAL A 130 5.62 -10.78 38.87
C VAL A 130 6.81 -11.73 38.74
N GLU A 131 6.59 -12.90 38.14
CA GLU A 131 7.62 -13.92 37.93
C GLU A 131 7.52 -14.45 36.49
N VAL A 132 8.70 -14.69 35.88
CA VAL A 132 8.81 -15.19 34.49
C VAL A 132 9.43 -16.61 34.48
N ASP A 133 10.22 -16.93 35.48
CA ASP A 133 10.84 -18.22 35.72
C ASP A 133 10.54 -18.71 37.17
N PRO A 134 10.18 -19.99 37.40
CA PRO A 134 10.16 -21.11 36.45
C PRO A 134 8.91 -21.18 35.55
N PHE A 135 7.89 -20.34 35.79
CA PHE A 135 6.68 -20.16 34.97
C PHE A 135 6.12 -18.78 35.19
N PHE A 136 5.28 -18.35 34.28
CA PHE A 136 4.62 -17.04 34.36
C PHE A 136 3.67 -16.99 35.57
N LYS A 137 3.85 -15.95 36.38
CA LYS A 137 2.97 -15.64 37.50
C LYS A 137 2.69 -14.16 37.53
N ALA A 138 1.43 -13.82 37.51
CA ALA A 138 1.02 -12.43 37.38
C ALA A 138 0.00 -12.04 38.44
N LYS A 139 0.00 -10.75 38.73
CA LYS A 139 -1.06 -10.06 39.49
C LYS A 139 -2.17 -9.72 38.51
N VAL A 140 -3.37 -10.19 38.78
CA VAL A 140 -4.53 -10.04 37.92
C VAL A 140 -5.67 -9.33 38.64
N ALA A 141 -6.42 -8.51 37.91
CA ALA A 141 -7.68 -7.91 38.40
C ALA A 141 -8.87 -8.63 37.76
N ILE A 142 -9.77 -9.10 38.58
CA ILE A 142 -11.00 -9.75 38.13
C ILE A 142 -11.94 -8.69 37.51
N ILE A 143 -12.42 -8.96 36.29
CA ILE A 143 -13.40 -8.12 35.60
C ILE A 143 -14.80 -8.62 36.01
N GLU A 144 -15.57 -7.77 36.65
CA GLU A 144 -16.98 -8.05 36.98
C GLU A 144 -17.82 -7.93 35.70
N GLU A 145 -18.69 -8.89 35.46
CA GLU A 145 -19.64 -8.86 34.36
C GLU A 145 -20.88 -8.06 34.74
N GLU A 146 -21.35 -7.22 33.82
CA GLU A 146 -22.57 -6.44 34.01
C GLU A 146 -23.80 -7.34 34.22
N THR A 147 -24.54 -7.12 35.28
CA THR A 147 -25.82 -7.80 35.54
C THR A 147 -26.94 -7.10 34.75
N ILE A 148 -27.43 -7.71 33.69
CA ILE A 148 -28.58 -7.20 32.93
C ILE A 148 -29.88 -7.62 33.61
N LEU A 149 -30.79 -6.68 33.76
CA LEU A 149 -32.15 -6.96 34.20
C LEU A 149 -32.84 -7.88 33.17
N LYS A 150 -33.49 -8.97 33.67
CA LYS A 150 -34.14 -9.98 32.80
C LYS A 150 -35.26 -9.43 31.91
N GLU A 151 -35.62 -8.15 32.05
CA GLU A 151 -36.73 -7.50 31.34
C GLU A 151 -36.30 -6.66 30.11
N ASP A 152 -35.02 -6.63 29.75
CA ASP A 152 -34.58 -5.85 28.60
C ASP A 152 -34.96 -6.58 27.27
N GLN A 153 -36.03 -6.09 26.65
CA GLN A 153 -36.56 -6.63 25.40
C GLN A 153 -35.52 -6.59 24.24
N ASN A 154 -34.68 -5.57 24.19
CA ASN A 154 -33.65 -5.43 23.14
C ASN A 154 -32.60 -6.53 23.29
N PHE A 155 -32.13 -6.77 24.51
CA PHE A 155 -31.16 -7.81 24.79
C PHE A 155 -31.72 -9.21 24.56
N GLN A 156 -32.97 -9.46 24.88
CA GLN A 156 -33.65 -10.72 24.57
C GLN A 156 -33.74 -10.97 23.02
N ALA A 157 -33.99 -9.93 22.25
CA ALA A 157 -34.00 -10.02 20.79
C ALA A 157 -32.59 -10.36 20.23
N LEU A 158 -31.52 -9.79 20.78
CA LEU A 158 -30.15 -10.15 20.41
C LEU A 158 -29.84 -11.63 20.70
N LEU A 159 -30.23 -12.13 21.88
CA LEU A 159 -30.04 -13.52 22.25
C LEU A 159 -30.81 -14.49 21.32
N ALA A 160 -32.05 -14.15 20.98
CA ALA A 160 -32.84 -14.93 20.04
C ALA A 160 -32.14 -14.96 18.66
N THR A 161 -31.66 -13.82 18.19
CA THR A 161 -30.91 -13.71 16.92
C THR A 161 -29.65 -14.56 16.94
N ILE A 162 -28.87 -14.55 18.02
CA ILE A 162 -27.67 -15.39 18.17
C ILE A 162 -28.06 -16.87 18.09
N LYS A 163 -29.10 -17.31 18.79
CA LYS A 163 -29.58 -18.70 18.76
C LYS A 163 -30.01 -19.12 17.36
N ASP A 164 -30.72 -18.26 16.65
CA ASP A 164 -31.21 -18.52 15.31
C ASP A 164 -30.07 -18.62 14.29
N LEU A 165 -29.15 -17.66 14.28
CA LEU A 165 -28.00 -17.66 13.37
C LEU A 165 -27.08 -18.86 13.62
N ALA A 166 -26.76 -19.14 14.88
CA ALA A 166 -25.92 -20.29 15.23
C ALA A 166 -26.61 -21.61 14.88
N THR A 167 -27.94 -21.71 15.06
CA THR A 167 -28.72 -22.89 14.65
C THR A 167 -28.68 -23.08 13.14
N GLN A 168 -28.80 -22.01 12.35
CA GLN A 168 -28.70 -22.07 10.88
C GLN A 168 -27.31 -22.53 10.42
N ILE A 169 -26.25 -21.98 11.01
CA ILE A 169 -24.88 -22.39 10.70
C ILE A 169 -24.68 -23.90 11.01
N ILE A 170 -25.13 -24.38 12.17
CA ILE A 170 -25.03 -25.78 12.53
C ILE A 170 -25.78 -26.69 11.54
N GLN A 171 -27.00 -26.30 11.14
CA GLN A 171 -27.79 -27.07 10.18
C GLN A 171 -27.17 -27.11 8.77
N MET A 172 -26.49 -26.07 8.39
CA MET A 172 -25.85 -25.95 7.06
C MET A 172 -24.44 -26.53 7.00
N SER A 173 -23.83 -26.79 8.13
CA SER A 173 -22.43 -27.26 8.23
C SER A 173 -22.38 -28.76 8.50
N PRO A 174 -21.76 -29.58 7.63
CA PRO A 174 -21.65 -31.03 7.82
C PRO A 174 -20.76 -31.46 8.99
N ASN A 175 -20.03 -30.51 9.58
CA ASN A 175 -19.05 -30.75 10.66
C ASN A 175 -19.69 -30.80 12.06
N PHE A 176 -20.95 -30.43 12.21
CA PHE A 176 -21.63 -30.41 13.50
C PHE A 176 -22.67 -31.53 13.61
N PRO A 177 -22.75 -32.26 14.75
CA PRO A 177 -23.83 -33.22 14.99
C PRO A 177 -25.19 -32.48 15.02
N SER A 178 -26.24 -33.15 14.54
CA SER A 178 -27.61 -32.58 14.55
C SER A 178 -28.11 -32.23 15.95
N GLU A 179 -27.60 -32.93 16.97
CA GLU A 179 -27.91 -32.71 18.40
C GLU A 179 -27.39 -31.37 18.94
N ALA A 180 -26.34 -30.81 18.32
CA ALA A 180 -25.76 -29.54 18.76
C ALA A 180 -26.76 -28.38 18.68
N ALA A 181 -27.65 -28.38 17.68
CA ALA A 181 -28.70 -27.37 17.55
C ALA A 181 -29.74 -27.45 18.68
N MET A 182 -30.05 -28.66 19.17
CA MET A 182 -30.95 -28.83 20.33
C MET A 182 -30.33 -28.32 21.63
N ILE A 183 -29.06 -28.57 21.81
CA ILE A 183 -28.33 -28.12 23.01
C ILE A 183 -28.29 -26.62 23.06
N LEU A 184 -27.95 -25.96 21.95
CA LEU A 184 -27.89 -24.50 21.87
C LEU A 184 -29.22 -23.82 22.24
N LYS A 185 -30.36 -24.42 21.85
CA LYS A 185 -31.68 -23.90 22.17
C LYS A 185 -32.00 -23.97 23.67
N ASN A 186 -31.47 -24.98 24.37
CA ASN A 186 -31.72 -25.24 25.78
C ASN A 186 -30.82 -24.48 26.73
N ILE A 187 -29.88 -23.67 26.23
CA ILE A 187 -29.04 -22.80 27.08
C ILE A 187 -29.90 -21.63 27.58
N GLU A 188 -30.06 -21.56 28.91
CA GLU A 188 -30.84 -20.51 29.57
C GLU A 188 -30.01 -19.28 29.98
N SER A 189 -28.76 -19.48 30.36
CA SER A 189 -27.86 -18.41 30.76
C SER A 189 -27.39 -17.55 29.57
N PRO A 190 -27.71 -16.25 29.51
CA PRO A 190 -27.31 -15.36 28.43
C PRO A 190 -25.79 -15.25 28.26
N LEU A 191 -25.07 -15.12 29.37
CA LEU A 191 -23.61 -14.99 29.36
C LEU A 191 -22.95 -16.27 28.88
N PHE A 192 -23.44 -17.41 29.35
CA PHE A 192 -22.92 -18.69 28.90
C PHE A 192 -23.20 -18.94 27.39
N LEU A 193 -24.39 -18.58 26.90
CA LEU A 193 -24.72 -18.66 25.49
C LEU A 193 -23.74 -17.86 24.61
N ILE A 194 -23.53 -16.58 24.95
CA ILE A 194 -22.63 -15.71 24.20
C ILE A 194 -21.20 -16.28 24.22
N ASN A 195 -20.69 -16.67 25.37
CA ASN A 195 -19.34 -17.22 25.51
C ASN A 195 -19.17 -18.57 24.79
N PHE A 196 -20.17 -19.43 24.87
CA PHE A 196 -20.16 -20.73 24.22
C PHE A 196 -20.16 -20.60 22.69
N VAL A 197 -21.01 -19.74 22.15
CA VAL A 197 -21.05 -19.48 20.71
C VAL A 197 -19.75 -18.80 20.26
N SER A 198 -19.24 -17.81 20.98
CA SER A 198 -17.97 -17.13 20.67
C SER A 198 -16.78 -18.10 20.64
N SER A 199 -16.74 -19.06 21.55
CA SER A 199 -15.68 -20.07 21.57
C SER A 199 -15.67 -20.96 20.33
N ASN A 200 -16.86 -21.30 19.81
CA ASN A 200 -17.04 -22.23 18.69
C ASN A 200 -17.13 -21.55 17.31
N LEU A 201 -17.02 -20.21 17.24
CA LEU A 201 -16.94 -19.47 15.98
C LEU A 201 -15.70 -19.86 15.17
N ASN A 202 -15.86 -19.94 13.87
CA ASN A 202 -14.75 -20.17 12.93
C ASN A 202 -14.17 -18.84 12.43
N VAL A 203 -13.64 -18.05 13.36
CA VAL A 203 -12.99 -16.74 13.11
C VAL A 203 -11.56 -16.78 13.65
N THR A 204 -10.76 -15.77 13.28
CA THR A 204 -9.38 -15.67 13.72
C THR A 204 -9.25 -15.52 15.24
N ILE A 205 -8.10 -15.90 15.80
CA ILE A 205 -7.82 -15.78 17.24
C ILE A 205 -7.96 -14.33 17.70
N ASN A 206 -7.49 -13.37 16.88
CA ASN A 206 -7.59 -11.95 17.20
C ASN A 206 -9.04 -11.47 17.26
N GLU A 207 -9.92 -11.99 16.43
CA GLU A 207 -11.35 -11.69 16.47
C GLU A 207 -12.04 -12.31 17.69
N LYS A 208 -11.67 -13.56 18.07
CA LYS A 208 -12.13 -14.17 19.34
C LYS A 208 -11.64 -13.38 20.56
N GLN A 209 -10.39 -12.97 20.54
CA GLN A 209 -9.82 -12.15 21.61
C GLN A 209 -10.53 -10.79 21.73
N ALA A 210 -10.82 -10.16 20.59
CA ALA A 210 -11.61 -8.92 20.58
C ALA A 210 -13.01 -9.07 21.17
N LEU A 211 -13.65 -10.26 21.04
CA LEU A 211 -14.92 -10.57 21.72
C LEU A 211 -14.72 -10.72 23.23
N LEU A 212 -13.62 -11.35 23.67
CA LEU A 212 -13.33 -11.51 25.08
C LEU A 212 -13.03 -10.16 25.76
N GLU A 213 -12.41 -9.23 25.06
CA GLU A 213 -11.99 -7.91 25.56
C GLU A 213 -13.12 -6.90 25.69
N LEU A 214 -14.22 -7.07 24.97
CA LEU A 214 -15.35 -6.14 25.02
C LEU A 214 -15.95 -6.08 26.43
N ASN A 215 -16.01 -4.88 26.98
CA ASN A 215 -16.73 -4.57 28.19
C ASN A 215 -18.23 -4.34 27.86
N GLY A 216 -19.11 -5.00 28.58
CA GLY A 216 -20.55 -4.97 28.31
C GLY A 216 -21.02 -6.16 27.49
N ILE A 217 -21.99 -6.88 28.02
CA ILE A 217 -22.52 -8.12 27.43
C ILE A 217 -23.32 -7.83 26.15
N THR A 218 -23.99 -6.67 26.10
CA THR A 218 -24.75 -6.21 24.91
C THR A 218 -23.84 -5.96 23.73
N ALA A 219 -22.74 -5.20 23.92
CA ALA A 219 -21.78 -4.94 22.87
C ALA A 219 -21.11 -6.23 22.34
N ARG A 220 -20.89 -7.20 23.25
CA ARG A 220 -20.37 -8.52 22.91
C ARG A 220 -21.37 -9.31 22.09
N ALA A 221 -22.65 -9.26 22.43
CA ALA A 221 -23.73 -9.89 21.69
C ALA A 221 -23.88 -9.32 20.26
N GLU A 222 -23.83 -8.00 20.11
CA GLU A 222 -23.89 -7.33 18.82
C GLU A 222 -22.70 -7.70 17.91
N LYS A 223 -21.50 -7.68 18.48
CA LYS A 223 -20.29 -8.08 17.75
C LYS A 223 -20.33 -9.56 17.34
N LEU A 224 -20.85 -10.42 18.21
CA LEU A 224 -21.04 -11.82 17.95
C LEU A 224 -22.03 -12.06 16.79
N ILE A 225 -23.14 -11.34 16.76
CA ILE A 225 -24.10 -11.40 15.65
C ILE A 225 -23.43 -11.04 14.32
N HIS A 226 -22.59 -10.02 14.32
CA HIS A 226 -21.86 -9.62 13.11
C HIS A 226 -20.99 -10.76 12.58
N PHE A 227 -20.23 -11.43 13.43
CA PHE A 227 -19.42 -12.57 13.03
C PHE A 227 -20.24 -13.78 12.60
N LEU A 228 -21.34 -14.07 13.28
CA LEU A 228 -22.27 -15.14 12.89
C LEU A 228 -22.89 -14.89 11.51
N GLN A 229 -23.23 -13.64 11.19
CA GLN A 229 -23.73 -13.30 9.87
C GLN A 229 -22.67 -13.51 8.77
N GLN A 230 -21.43 -13.15 9.02
CA GLN A 230 -20.32 -13.40 8.10
C GLN A 230 -20.09 -14.91 7.89
N GLU A 231 -20.08 -15.68 8.98
CA GLU A 231 -19.91 -17.13 8.92
C GLU A 231 -21.07 -17.82 8.18
N LEU A 232 -22.30 -17.40 8.42
CA LEU A 232 -23.47 -17.90 7.70
C LEU A 232 -23.35 -17.66 6.19
N GLN A 233 -23.00 -16.44 5.78
CA GLN A 233 -22.78 -16.12 4.37
C GLN A 233 -21.67 -16.98 3.74
N PHE A 234 -20.59 -17.22 4.48
CA PHE A 234 -19.51 -18.08 4.02
C PHE A 234 -19.94 -19.53 3.85
N VAL A 235 -20.71 -20.09 4.81
CA VAL A 235 -21.25 -21.45 4.75
C VAL A 235 -22.26 -21.59 3.62
N GLU A 236 -23.13 -20.60 3.41
CA GLU A 236 -24.05 -20.55 2.27
C GLU A 236 -23.32 -20.56 0.94
N LEU A 237 -22.27 -19.73 0.80
CA LEU A 237 -21.46 -19.67 -0.41
C LEU A 237 -20.75 -21.01 -0.67
N LYS A 238 -20.16 -21.60 0.38
CA LYS A 238 -19.50 -22.90 0.31
C LYS A 238 -20.48 -24.01 -0.13
N ASN A 239 -21.69 -24.03 0.42
CA ASN A 239 -22.72 -24.97 0.05
C ASN A 239 -23.24 -24.74 -1.37
N LYS A 240 -23.39 -23.49 -1.81
CA LYS A 240 -23.72 -23.16 -3.21
C LYS A 240 -22.65 -23.66 -4.18
N VAL A 241 -21.37 -23.47 -3.84
CA VAL A 241 -20.24 -23.97 -4.64
C VAL A 241 -20.22 -25.50 -4.65
N ALA A 242 -20.34 -26.15 -3.49
CA ALA A 242 -20.36 -27.60 -3.38
C ALA A 242 -21.56 -28.24 -4.12
N ASN A 243 -22.76 -27.64 -4.00
CA ASN A 243 -23.95 -28.09 -4.73
C ASN A 243 -23.81 -27.82 -6.23
N LYS A 244 -23.17 -26.72 -6.64
CA LYS A 244 -22.88 -26.45 -8.05
C LYS A 244 -21.90 -27.47 -8.62
N THR A 245 -20.86 -27.85 -7.87
CA THR A 245 -19.90 -28.88 -8.28
C THR A 245 -20.54 -30.25 -8.34
N ARG A 246 -21.44 -30.59 -7.38
CA ARG A 246 -22.15 -31.86 -7.35
C ARG A 246 -23.19 -31.93 -8.47
N THR A 247 -23.93 -30.85 -8.71
CA THR A 247 -24.85 -30.75 -9.85
C THR A 247 -24.12 -30.73 -11.18
N GLU A 248 -22.90 -30.19 -11.24
CA GLU A 248 -22.05 -30.25 -12.44
C GLU A 248 -21.53 -31.67 -12.71
N LEU A 249 -21.14 -32.43 -11.68
CA LEU A 249 -20.73 -33.83 -11.80
C LEU A 249 -21.92 -34.76 -12.20
N ASP A 250 -23.07 -34.63 -11.53
CA ASP A 250 -24.28 -35.35 -11.89
C ASP A 250 -24.78 -34.91 -13.27
N LYS A 251 -24.58 -33.64 -13.62
CA LYS A 251 -24.86 -33.08 -14.94
C LYS A 251 -23.91 -33.65 -16.00
N GLN A 252 -22.60 -33.77 -15.68
CA GLN A 252 -21.62 -34.37 -16.58
C GLN A 252 -21.91 -35.82 -16.88
N GLN A 253 -22.33 -36.67 -15.89
CA GLN A 253 -22.75 -38.05 -16.13
C GLN A 253 -24.04 -38.11 -16.93
N ARG A 254 -25.01 -37.26 -16.62
CA ARG A 254 -26.26 -37.15 -17.34
C ARG A 254 -26.06 -36.56 -18.73
N ASP A 255 -25.17 -35.56 -18.86
CA ASP A 255 -24.80 -34.93 -20.12
C ASP A 255 -24.04 -35.92 -21.02
N TYR A 256 -23.21 -36.81 -20.46
CA TYR A 256 -22.55 -37.85 -21.23
C TYR A 256 -23.58 -38.86 -21.82
N PHE A 257 -24.58 -39.25 -21.05
CA PHE A 257 -25.66 -40.12 -21.53
C PHE A 257 -26.59 -39.40 -22.51
N LEU A 258 -26.91 -38.13 -22.25
CA LEU A 258 -27.66 -37.26 -23.15
C LEU A 258 -26.86 -36.87 -24.40
N GLN A 259 -25.53 -36.73 -24.30
CA GLN A 259 -24.67 -36.48 -25.46
C GLN A 259 -24.57 -37.67 -26.39
N GLN A 260 -24.60 -38.92 -25.87
CA GLN A 260 -24.74 -40.11 -26.70
C GLN A 260 -26.09 -40.16 -27.42
N GLN A 261 -27.18 -39.82 -26.69
CA GLN A 261 -28.50 -39.72 -27.32
C GLN A 261 -28.62 -38.51 -28.25
N LEU A 262 -28.05 -37.34 -27.87
CA LEU A 262 -27.97 -36.15 -28.73
C LEU A 262 -27.09 -36.37 -29.96
N LYS A 263 -26.04 -37.19 -29.88
CA LYS A 263 -25.24 -37.55 -31.04
C LYS A 263 -26.04 -38.35 -32.08
N SER A 264 -26.86 -39.30 -31.63
CA SER A 264 -27.79 -39.98 -32.50
C SER A 264 -28.91 -39.10 -33.07
N ILE A 265 -29.34 -38.09 -32.29
CA ILE A 265 -30.39 -37.13 -32.71
C ILE A 265 -29.80 -35.99 -33.52
N LYS A 266 -28.53 -35.58 -33.25
CA LYS A 266 -27.82 -34.53 -33.99
C LYS A 266 -27.39 -34.98 -35.38
N ASP A 267 -27.04 -36.26 -35.55
CA ASP A 267 -26.78 -36.83 -36.88
C ASP A 267 -28.07 -36.81 -37.75
N GLU A 268 -29.27 -36.76 -37.12
CA GLU A 268 -30.53 -36.57 -37.83
C GLU A 268 -31.01 -35.11 -38.02
N LEU A 269 -30.48 -34.13 -37.26
CA LEU A 269 -30.98 -32.73 -37.24
C LEU A 269 -29.97 -31.64 -37.70
N GLY A 270 -28.79 -32.02 -38.17
CA GLY A 270 -27.89 -31.10 -38.87
C GLY A 270 -27.31 -29.97 -38.03
N GLY A 271 -26.23 -30.22 -37.30
CA GLY A 271 -25.28 -29.19 -36.90
C GLY A 271 -25.03 -28.99 -35.39
N ASP A 272 -23.84 -29.37 -34.95
CA ASP A 272 -23.34 -29.14 -33.60
C ASP A 272 -23.11 -27.64 -33.34
N PRO A 273 -23.50 -27.09 -32.18
CA PRO A 273 -23.12 -25.73 -31.76
C PRO A 273 -21.60 -25.43 -31.90
N ASN A 274 -20.77 -26.42 -31.61
CA ASN A 274 -19.32 -26.32 -31.77
C ASN A 274 -18.88 -26.19 -33.23
N GLU A 275 -19.58 -26.89 -34.16
CA GLU A 275 -19.31 -26.71 -35.61
C GLU A 275 -19.65 -25.30 -36.07
N ARG A 276 -20.70 -24.68 -35.54
CA ARG A 276 -21.04 -23.28 -35.83
C ARG A 276 -19.97 -22.31 -35.34
N GLU A 277 -19.45 -22.53 -34.13
CA GLU A 277 -18.35 -21.69 -33.58
C GLU A 277 -17.09 -21.82 -34.46
N ILE A 278 -16.74 -23.04 -34.87
CA ILE A 278 -15.61 -23.27 -35.78
C ILE A 278 -15.84 -22.61 -37.13
N VAL A 279 -17.07 -22.69 -37.66
CA VAL A 279 -17.43 -22.01 -38.95
C VAL A 279 -17.35 -20.49 -38.79
N GLU A 280 -17.80 -19.94 -37.66
CA GLU A 280 -17.65 -18.52 -37.37
C GLU A 280 -16.18 -18.08 -37.23
N MET A 281 -15.35 -18.90 -36.57
CA MET A 281 -13.90 -18.65 -36.50
C MET A 281 -13.25 -18.64 -37.88
N LYS A 282 -13.62 -19.57 -38.76
CA LYS A 282 -13.16 -19.61 -40.15
C LYS A 282 -13.54 -18.33 -40.91
N LYS A 283 -14.81 -17.91 -40.81
CA LYS A 283 -15.27 -16.69 -41.46
C LYS A 283 -14.56 -15.44 -40.96
N LYS A 284 -14.34 -15.33 -39.66
CA LYS A 284 -13.58 -14.23 -39.04
C LYS A 284 -12.11 -14.25 -39.52
N ALA A 285 -11.53 -15.43 -39.62
CA ALA A 285 -10.16 -15.61 -40.07
C ALA A 285 -9.95 -15.23 -41.54
N GLU A 286 -10.92 -15.51 -42.41
CA GLU A 286 -10.89 -15.17 -43.85
C GLU A 286 -10.91 -13.66 -44.10
N SER A 287 -11.64 -12.92 -43.24
CA SER A 287 -11.74 -11.46 -43.34
C SER A 287 -10.54 -10.72 -42.75
N LYS A 288 -9.67 -11.43 -42.03
CA LYS A 288 -8.56 -10.83 -41.27
C LYS A 288 -7.26 -10.80 -42.07
N LYS A 289 -6.48 -9.74 -41.89
CA LYS A 289 -5.10 -9.65 -42.46
C LYS A 289 -4.15 -10.36 -41.50
N TRP A 290 -3.49 -11.39 -41.98
CA TRP A 290 -2.57 -12.22 -41.21
C TRP A 290 -1.12 -12.08 -41.66
N PRO A 291 -0.14 -12.06 -40.73
CA PRO A 291 1.22 -12.49 -41.04
C PRO A 291 1.23 -13.98 -41.35
N ASP A 292 2.09 -14.42 -42.28
CA ASP A 292 2.13 -15.81 -42.74
C ASP A 292 2.32 -16.83 -41.63
N ALA A 293 3.20 -16.52 -40.66
CA ALA A 293 3.44 -17.37 -39.48
C ALA A 293 2.18 -17.54 -38.60
N ALA A 294 1.50 -16.46 -38.28
CA ALA A 294 0.29 -16.47 -37.48
C ALA A 294 -0.86 -17.18 -38.21
N LYS A 295 -1.00 -16.98 -39.51
CA LYS A 295 -2.00 -17.67 -40.34
C LYS A 295 -1.77 -19.18 -40.32
N LYS A 296 -0.55 -19.64 -40.50
CA LYS A 296 -0.19 -21.06 -40.48
C LYS A 296 -0.46 -21.66 -39.09
N LEU A 297 -0.09 -20.95 -38.04
CA LEU A 297 -0.34 -21.38 -36.64
C LEU A 297 -1.83 -21.53 -36.38
N PHE A 298 -2.64 -20.53 -36.78
CA PHE A 298 -4.10 -20.57 -36.67
C PHE A 298 -4.70 -21.75 -37.44
N GLN A 299 -4.30 -21.98 -38.72
CA GLN A 299 -4.81 -23.09 -39.50
C GLN A 299 -4.49 -24.45 -38.88
N THR A 300 -3.25 -24.67 -38.44
CA THR A 300 -2.83 -25.90 -37.77
C THR A 300 -3.60 -26.13 -36.47
N GLY A 301 -3.81 -25.05 -35.67
CA GLY A 301 -4.59 -25.11 -34.47
C GLY A 301 -6.07 -25.41 -34.72
N LEU A 302 -6.64 -24.85 -35.77
CA LEU A 302 -8.03 -25.08 -36.17
C LEU A 302 -8.26 -26.52 -36.63
N GLU A 303 -7.37 -27.07 -37.45
CA GLU A 303 -7.40 -28.48 -37.84
C GLU A 303 -7.30 -29.42 -36.64
N LYS A 304 -6.49 -29.03 -35.65
CA LYS A 304 -6.41 -29.78 -34.40
C LYS A 304 -7.72 -29.70 -33.62
N LEU A 305 -8.33 -28.51 -33.49
CA LEU A 305 -9.59 -28.29 -32.80
C LEU A 305 -10.74 -29.08 -33.41
N GLU A 306 -10.78 -29.17 -34.75
CA GLU A 306 -11.81 -29.94 -35.47
C GLU A 306 -11.75 -31.46 -35.18
N ARG A 307 -10.55 -31.97 -34.87
CA ARG A 307 -10.34 -33.39 -34.56
C ARG A 307 -10.52 -33.70 -33.07
N MET A 308 -10.58 -32.69 -32.20
CA MET A 308 -10.69 -32.86 -30.76
C MET A 308 -12.14 -32.97 -30.29
N HIS A 309 -12.37 -33.81 -29.32
CA HIS A 309 -13.68 -33.88 -28.70
C HIS A 309 -13.86 -32.68 -27.72
N PRO A 310 -14.99 -31.96 -27.76
CA PRO A 310 -15.23 -30.78 -26.94
C PRO A 310 -15.14 -30.98 -25.42
N SER A 311 -15.31 -32.23 -24.94
CA SER A 311 -15.20 -32.54 -23.50
C SER A 311 -13.75 -32.72 -23.02
N THR A 312 -12.76 -32.70 -23.90
CA THR A 312 -11.36 -32.82 -23.49
C THR A 312 -10.86 -31.52 -22.89
N PRO A 313 -10.08 -31.53 -21.78
CA PRO A 313 -9.52 -30.31 -21.19
C PRO A 313 -8.68 -29.47 -22.18
N ASP A 314 -7.98 -30.16 -23.06
CA ASP A 314 -7.15 -29.53 -24.11
C ASP A 314 -7.96 -28.74 -25.15
N TYR A 315 -9.24 -29.07 -25.37
CA TYR A 315 -10.12 -28.35 -26.28
C TYR A 315 -10.22 -26.86 -25.91
N SER A 316 -10.47 -26.57 -24.63
CA SER A 316 -10.59 -25.20 -24.15
C SER A 316 -9.27 -24.41 -24.27
N VAL A 317 -8.13 -25.09 -24.10
CA VAL A 317 -6.81 -24.48 -24.24
C VAL A 317 -6.57 -24.07 -25.70
N VAL A 318 -6.85 -25.00 -26.64
CA VAL A 318 -6.69 -24.71 -28.09
C VAL A 318 -7.69 -23.66 -28.53
N TYR A 319 -8.95 -23.74 -28.10
CA TYR A 319 -9.98 -22.77 -28.41
C TYR A 319 -9.61 -21.35 -27.97
N ASN A 320 -9.21 -21.18 -26.70
CA ASN A 320 -8.80 -19.88 -26.17
C ASN A 320 -7.56 -19.31 -26.86
N HIS A 321 -6.65 -20.18 -27.28
CA HIS A 321 -5.47 -19.76 -28.07
C HIS A 321 -5.88 -19.27 -29.45
N LEU A 322 -6.77 -19.97 -30.15
CA LEU A 322 -7.29 -19.56 -31.46
C LEU A 322 -8.12 -18.27 -31.37
N ASP A 323 -8.93 -18.12 -30.30
CA ASP A 323 -9.68 -16.91 -30.03
C ASP A 323 -8.76 -15.71 -29.81
N LEU A 324 -7.65 -15.88 -29.07
CA LEU A 324 -6.63 -14.85 -28.92
C LEU A 324 -6.03 -14.46 -30.27
N LEU A 325 -5.65 -15.45 -31.11
CA LEU A 325 -5.10 -15.19 -32.44
C LEU A 325 -6.08 -14.40 -33.32
N LEU A 326 -7.38 -14.68 -33.22
CA LEU A 326 -8.43 -13.94 -33.94
C LEU A 326 -8.64 -12.54 -33.39
N ASP A 327 -8.58 -12.36 -32.08
CA ASP A 327 -8.83 -11.07 -31.44
C ASP A 327 -7.66 -10.08 -31.61
N LEU A 328 -6.43 -10.56 -31.85
CA LEU A 328 -5.28 -9.70 -32.05
C LEU A 328 -5.39 -8.90 -33.34
N PRO A 329 -5.11 -7.60 -33.32
CA PRO A 329 -5.24 -6.71 -34.49
C PRO A 329 -4.04 -6.81 -35.44
N TRP A 330 -3.80 -7.99 -36.02
CA TRP A 330 -2.70 -8.22 -36.94
C TRP A 330 -2.74 -7.23 -38.12
N LEU A 331 -1.65 -6.47 -38.30
CA LEU A 331 -1.52 -5.50 -39.41
C LEU A 331 -2.66 -4.44 -39.45
N GLU A 332 -3.39 -4.25 -38.35
CA GLU A 332 -4.43 -3.23 -38.24
C GLU A 332 -3.85 -1.98 -37.55
N TYR A 333 -3.75 -0.89 -38.28
CA TYR A 333 -3.14 0.35 -37.83
C TYR A 333 -4.17 1.48 -37.82
N THR A 334 -4.04 2.41 -36.87
CA THR A 334 -4.72 3.70 -36.91
C THR A 334 -3.90 4.69 -37.72
N ASP A 335 -4.57 5.62 -38.41
CA ASP A 335 -3.89 6.68 -39.14
C ASP A 335 -3.26 7.69 -38.21
N ASP A 336 -2.02 8.05 -38.47
CA ASP A 336 -1.24 8.96 -37.66
C ASP A 336 -1.45 10.41 -38.06
N ASN A 337 -1.75 11.26 -37.10
CA ASN A 337 -1.81 12.71 -37.30
C ASN A 337 -0.53 13.39 -36.78
N TYR A 338 0.40 13.71 -37.64
CA TYR A 338 1.62 14.44 -37.31
C TYR A 338 1.49 15.98 -37.55
N ASP A 339 0.31 16.57 -37.35
CA ASP A 339 0.18 18.01 -37.29
C ASP A 339 0.73 18.56 -35.97
N LEU A 340 1.94 19.11 -36.02
CA LEU A 340 2.62 19.66 -34.85
C LEU A 340 1.88 20.85 -34.21
N LYS A 341 1.08 21.63 -35.01
CA LYS A 341 0.26 22.71 -34.48
C LYS A 341 -0.90 22.15 -33.66
N HIS A 342 -1.55 21.11 -34.18
CA HIS A 342 -2.59 20.37 -33.46
C HIS A 342 -2.03 19.73 -32.20
N ALA A 343 -0.91 19.05 -32.29
CA ALA A 343 -0.25 18.42 -31.14
C ALA A 343 0.08 19.43 -30.04
N LYS A 344 0.63 20.59 -30.40
CA LYS A 344 0.88 21.68 -29.44
C LYS A 344 -0.40 22.14 -28.75
N LYS A 345 -1.47 22.34 -29.52
CA LYS A 345 -2.77 22.78 -28.97
C LYS A 345 -3.35 21.75 -27.99
N VAL A 346 -3.27 20.46 -28.31
CA VAL A 346 -3.72 19.38 -27.42
C VAL A 346 -2.90 19.39 -26.11
N LEU A 347 -1.58 19.45 -26.22
CA LEU A 347 -0.70 19.49 -25.04
C LEU A 347 -0.93 20.75 -24.17
N ASP A 348 -1.21 21.89 -24.80
CA ASP A 348 -1.48 23.15 -24.08
C ASP A 348 -2.86 23.14 -23.39
N ASN A 349 -3.84 22.46 -23.98
CA ASN A 349 -5.16 22.32 -23.36
C ASN A 349 -5.15 21.33 -22.21
N ASP A 350 -4.42 20.20 -22.35
CA ASP A 350 -4.45 19.12 -21.36
C ASP A 350 -3.50 19.37 -20.17
N HIS A 351 -2.46 20.20 -20.38
CA HIS A 351 -1.43 20.43 -19.36
C HIS A 351 -1.10 21.93 -19.25
N TYR A 352 -1.17 22.46 -18.05
CA TYR A 352 -0.74 23.82 -17.78
C TYR A 352 0.79 23.90 -17.58
N GLY A 353 1.42 24.94 -18.08
CA GLY A 353 2.87 25.13 -17.95
C GLY A 353 3.70 24.12 -18.77
N MET A 354 4.81 23.65 -18.20
CA MET A 354 5.70 22.62 -18.80
C MET A 354 6.22 22.95 -20.22
N SER A 355 6.46 24.21 -20.54
CA SER A 355 6.81 24.67 -21.90
C SER A 355 8.03 23.94 -22.48
N LYS A 356 9.09 23.72 -21.69
CA LYS A 356 10.30 22.98 -22.12
C LYS A 356 9.97 21.52 -22.49
N ILE A 357 9.15 20.86 -21.68
CA ILE A 357 8.78 19.46 -21.86
C ILE A 357 7.90 19.31 -23.09
N LYS A 358 6.92 20.20 -23.26
CA LYS A 358 6.06 20.22 -24.46
C LYS A 358 6.86 20.44 -25.73
N ASN A 359 7.80 21.38 -25.71
CA ASN A 359 8.69 21.62 -26.85
C ASN A 359 9.52 20.37 -27.16
N ARG A 360 10.06 19.67 -26.15
CA ARG A 360 10.80 18.41 -26.36
C ARG A 360 9.94 17.31 -26.97
N ILE A 361 8.68 17.21 -26.51
CA ILE A 361 7.70 16.27 -27.10
C ILE A 361 7.42 16.64 -28.58
N ILE A 362 7.26 17.95 -28.89
CA ILE A 362 7.02 18.39 -30.25
C ILE A 362 8.25 18.13 -31.17
N GLU A 363 9.48 18.36 -30.65
CA GLU A 363 10.72 17.98 -31.35
C GLU A 363 10.76 16.49 -31.66
N TYR A 364 10.44 15.65 -30.66
CA TYR A 364 10.37 14.20 -30.85
C TYR A 364 9.34 13.80 -31.91
N LEU A 365 8.13 14.37 -31.87
CA LEU A 365 7.08 14.13 -32.88
C LEU A 365 7.48 14.63 -34.26
N ALA A 366 8.25 15.72 -34.33
CA ALA A 366 8.79 16.22 -35.60
C ALA A 366 9.81 15.25 -36.22
N VAL A 367 10.68 14.67 -35.39
CA VAL A 367 11.63 13.61 -35.83
C VAL A 367 10.88 12.40 -36.36
N LEU A 368 9.85 11.92 -35.62
CA LEU A 368 9.01 10.79 -36.06
C LEU A 368 8.32 11.08 -37.41
N LYS A 369 7.81 12.34 -37.58
CA LYS A 369 7.21 12.77 -38.85
C LYS A 369 8.18 12.73 -40.02
N LEU A 370 9.43 13.15 -39.82
CA LEU A 370 10.44 13.27 -40.86
C LEU A 370 11.05 11.92 -41.19
N LYS A 371 11.31 11.07 -40.19
CA LYS A 371 11.98 9.80 -40.33
C LYS A 371 11.03 8.69 -40.82
N GLY A 372 9.74 8.77 -40.48
CA GLY A 372 8.75 7.78 -40.88
C GLY A 372 8.89 6.39 -40.23
N ASP A 373 9.88 6.22 -39.35
CA ASP A 373 10.08 4.99 -38.57
C ASP A 373 10.10 5.27 -37.07
N MET A 374 9.87 4.23 -36.23
CA MET A 374 9.86 4.32 -34.77
C MET A 374 11.21 3.96 -34.12
N LYS A 375 12.30 3.94 -34.89
CA LYS A 375 13.65 3.65 -34.41
C LYS A 375 14.29 4.82 -33.65
N SER A 376 13.49 5.58 -32.90
CA SER A 376 13.95 6.65 -32.02
C SER A 376 14.05 6.16 -30.59
N PRO A 377 14.92 6.75 -29.75
CA PRO A 377 14.94 6.44 -28.33
C PRO A 377 13.57 6.58 -27.71
N ILE A 378 13.28 5.79 -26.69
CA ILE A 378 11.97 5.76 -26.05
C ILE A 378 11.88 6.90 -25.06
N LEU A 379 10.83 7.72 -25.15
CA LEU A 379 10.60 8.79 -24.20
C LEU A 379 10.36 8.23 -22.78
N CYS A 380 11.15 8.68 -21.82
CA CYS A 380 10.97 8.36 -20.42
C CYS A 380 10.69 9.62 -19.60
N PHE A 381 9.51 9.73 -19.03
CA PHE A 381 9.16 10.82 -18.13
C PHE A 381 9.62 10.49 -16.71
N LEU A 382 10.67 11.18 -16.26
CA LEU A 382 11.26 11.03 -14.94
C LEU A 382 10.79 12.15 -14.02
N GLY A 383 10.41 11.85 -12.79
CA GLY A 383 10.08 12.88 -11.80
C GLY A 383 9.14 12.39 -10.71
N PRO A 384 8.81 13.25 -9.73
CA PRO A 384 8.03 12.85 -8.57
C PRO A 384 6.60 12.40 -8.93
N PRO A 385 5.94 11.70 -8.01
CA PRO A 385 4.55 11.27 -8.24
C PRO A 385 3.59 12.45 -8.32
N GLY A 386 2.52 12.30 -9.12
CA GLY A 386 1.44 13.28 -9.19
C GLY A 386 1.69 14.49 -10.08
N ILE A 387 2.79 14.53 -10.85
CA ILE A 387 3.10 15.63 -11.80
C ILE A 387 2.53 15.42 -13.20
N GLY A 388 1.79 14.33 -13.44
CA GLY A 388 1.11 14.13 -14.72
C GLY A 388 1.88 13.30 -15.76
N LYS A 389 2.90 12.51 -15.36
CA LYS A 389 3.68 11.66 -16.29
C LYS A 389 2.80 10.80 -17.20
N THR A 390 1.91 10.02 -16.60
CA THR A 390 1.00 9.11 -17.32
C THR A 390 -0.04 9.87 -18.15
N SER A 391 -0.48 11.06 -17.71
CA SER A 391 -1.41 11.88 -18.48
C SER A 391 -0.75 12.52 -19.70
N LEU A 392 0.54 12.88 -19.63
CA LEU A 392 1.30 13.37 -20.79
C LEU A 392 1.33 12.33 -21.91
N GLY A 393 1.59 11.06 -21.60
CA GLY A 393 1.56 10.01 -22.60
C GLY A 393 0.19 9.81 -23.23
N ARG A 394 -0.90 9.97 -22.45
CA ARG A 394 -2.27 9.96 -23.00
C ARG A 394 -2.49 11.14 -23.96
N SER A 395 -2.03 12.31 -23.59
CA SER A 395 -2.17 13.50 -24.45
C SER A 395 -1.35 13.40 -25.71
N ILE A 396 -0.19 12.75 -25.68
CA ILE A 396 0.59 12.42 -26.89
C ILE A 396 -0.23 11.49 -27.79
N ALA A 397 -0.82 10.43 -27.24
CA ALA A 397 -1.65 9.51 -28.02
C ALA A 397 -2.82 10.25 -28.68
N HIS A 398 -3.49 11.11 -27.93
CA HIS A 398 -4.60 11.94 -28.45
C HIS A 398 -4.12 12.91 -29.55
N ALA A 399 -2.95 13.52 -29.36
CA ALA A 399 -2.37 14.46 -30.32
C ALA A 399 -2.04 13.83 -31.67
N ILE A 400 -1.57 12.58 -31.69
CA ILE A 400 -1.23 11.85 -32.92
C ILE A 400 -2.37 10.96 -33.44
N GLY A 401 -3.54 10.94 -32.79
CA GLY A 401 -4.71 10.15 -33.20
C GLY A 401 -4.60 8.65 -32.94
N ARG A 402 -3.63 8.20 -32.13
CA ARG A 402 -3.46 6.78 -31.77
C ARG A 402 -4.27 6.37 -30.56
N LYS A 403 -4.66 5.11 -30.52
CA LYS A 403 -5.23 4.52 -29.32
C LYS A 403 -4.17 4.40 -28.22
N TYR A 404 -4.62 4.44 -26.97
CA TYR A 404 -3.79 4.47 -25.78
C TYR A 404 -3.99 3.23 -24.92
N THR A 405 -2.91 2.69 -24.41
CA THR A 405 -2.93 1.66 -23.35
C THR A 405 -1.84 1.90 -22.32
N ARG A 406 -2.04 1.37 -21.11
CA ARG A 406 -1.11 1.46 -19.99
C ARG A 406 -0.79 0.08 -19.45
N VAL A 407 0.48 -0.22 -19.32
CA VAL A 407 1.01 -1.42 -18.65
C VAL A 407 1.75 -0.96 -17.39
N SER A 408 1.27 -1.37 -16.22
CA SER A 408 1.97 -1.11 -14.96
C SER A 408 3.05 -2.17 -14.77
N LEU A 409 4.29 -1.72 -14.63
CA LEU A 409 5.45 -2.58 -14.40
C LEU A 409 5.83 -2.70 -12.92
N GLY A 410 5.22 -1.86 -12.06
CA GLY A 410 5.46 -1.91 -10.63
C GLY A 410 4.97 -3.23 -10.01
N GLY A 411 5.88 -3.93 -9.33
CA GLY A 411 5.59 -5.23 -8.71
C GLY A 411 5.66 -6.44 -9.64
N LEU A 412 6.21 -6.27 -10.85
CA LEU A 412 6.53 -7.41 -11.70
C LEU A 412 7.79 -8.11 -11.20
N HIS A 413 7.70 -9.43 -11.03
CA HIS A 413 8.79 -10.27 -10.54
C HIS A 413 9.12 -11.41 -11.49
N ASP A 414 8.23 -11.76 -12.43
CA ASP A 414 8.36 -12.89 -13.34
C ASP A 414 8.39 -12.41 -14.81
N GLU A 415 9.33 -12.91 -15.56
CA GLU A 415 9.49 -12.67 -16.99
C GLU A 415 8.23 -13.10 -17.79
N SER A 416 7.55 -14.14 -17.33
CA SER A 416 6.31 -14.66 -17.95
C SER A 416 5.16 -13.67 -17.95
N GLU A 417 5.17 -12.68 -17.06
CA GLU A 417 4.17 -11.59 -17.10
C GLU A 417 4.33 -10.70 -18.34
N ILE A 418 5.52 -10.61 -18.92
CA ILE A 418 5.80 -9.84 -20.16
C ILE A 418 5.70 -10.73 -21.38
N ARG A 419 6.37 -11.90 -21.35
CA ARG A 419 6.44 -12.85 -22.48
C ARG A 419 5.34 -13.91 -22.50
N GLY A 420 4.42 -13.89 -21.53
CA GLY A 420 3.37 -14.92 -21.42
C GLY A 420 3.86 -16.25 -20.85
N HIS A 421 2.91 -17.01 -20.32
CA HIS A 421 3.15 -18.37 -19.82
C HIS A 421 3.06 -19.37 -20.98
N ARG A 422 3.75 -20.48 -20.89
CA ARG A 422 3.56 -21.58 -21.87
C ARG A 422 2.12 -22.08 -21.78
N LYS A 423 1.42 -22.18 -22.91
CA LYS A 423 -0.02 -22.52 -22.99
C LYS A 423 -0.42 -23.86 -22.37
N THR A 424 0.57 -24.75 -22.17
CA THR A 424 0.35 -26.10 -21.58
C THR A 424 0.09 -26.06 -20.08
N TYR A 425 0.33 -24.95 -19.39
CA TYR A 425 0.07 -24.83 -17.95
C TYR A 425 -1.39 -24.44 -17.70
N ILE A 426 -1.99 -25.02 -16.66
CA ILE A 426 -3.33 -24.62 -16.20
C ILE A 426 -3.29 -23.16 -15.72
N GLY A 427 -4.15 -22.31 -16.28
CA GLY A 427 -4.18 -20.89 -15.98
C GLY A 427 -3.18 -20.05 -16.76
N ALA A 428 -2.52 -20.61 -17.78
CA ALA A 428 -1.61 -19.85 -18.66
C ALA A 428 -2.32 -18.66 -19.31
N MET A 429 -1.63 -17.52 -19.38
CA MET A 429 -2.10 -16.28 -19.99
C MET A 429 -1.04 -15.70 -20.92
N PRO A 430 -1.45 -14.97 -21.97
CA PRO A 430 -0.52 -14.18 -22.77
C PRO A 430 0.11 -13.07 -21.92
N GLY A 431 1.28 -12.61 -22.34
CA GLY A 431 1.99 -11.51 -21.66
C GLY A 431 1.18 -10.21 -21.67
N ARG A 432 1.47 -9.33 -20.72
CA ARG A 432 0.76 -8.04 -20.56
C ARG A 432 0.82 -7.16 -21.80
N ILE A 433 1.88 -7.27 -22.59
CA ILE A 433 2.04 -6.53 -23.85
C ILE A 433 0.96 -7.00 -24.85
N ILE A 434 0.87 -8.29 -25.09
CA ILE A 434 -0.10 -8.91 -26.00
C ILE A 434 -1.54 -8.68 -25.51
N GLN A 435 -1.79 -8.83 -24.20
CA GLN A 435 -3.09 -8.51 -23.62
C GLN A 435 -3.51 -7.06 -23.87
N SER A 436 -2.55 -6.13 -23.77
CA SER A 436 -2.79 -4.70 -24.01
C SER A 436 -3.09 -4.41 -25.47
N ILE A 437 -2.40 -5.04 -26.39
CA ILE A 437 -2.67 -4.97 -27.83
C ILE A 437 -4.08 -5.52 -28.14
N ARG A 438 -4.42 -6.70 -27.61
CA ARG A 438 -5.78 -7.29 -27.73
C ARG A 438 -6.85 -6.30 -27.28
N LYS A 439 -6.65 -5.63 -26.14
CA LYS A 439 -7.61 -4.69 -25.54
C LYS A 439 -7.82 -3.45 -26.39
N VAL A 440 -6.77 -2.88 -26.96
CA VAL A 440 -6.87 -1.63 -27.75
C VAL A 440 -7.29 -1.85 -29.20
N LYS A 441 -7.18 -3.08 -29.70
CA LYS A 441 -7.58 -3.47 -31.06
C LYS A 441 -6.89 -2.59 -32.13
N THR A 442 -5.58 -2.42 -32.02
CA THR A 442 -4.70 -1.79 -33.03
C THR A 442 -3.26 -2.20 -32.77
N SER A 443 -2.46 -2.38 -33.83
CA SER A 443 -1.04 -2.76 -33.74
C SER A 443 -0.09 -1.58 -33.58
N ASN A 444 -0.56 -0.35 -33.68
CA ASN A 444 0.25 0.87 -33.47
C ASN A 444 -0.24 1.76 -32.32
N PRO A 445 -0.58 1.23 -31.14
CA PRO A 445 -0.99 2.05 -30.03
C PRO A 445 0.16 2.87 -29.46
N VAL A 446 -0.18 3.87 -28.65
CA VAL A 446 0.75 4.41 -27.66
C VAL A 446 0.65 3.57 -26.39
N MET A 447 1.72 2.91 -26.05
CA MET A 447 1.80 2.05 -24.87
C MET A 447 2.65 2.69 -23.80
N ILE A 448 2.03 3.03 -22.66
CA ILE A 448 2.77 3.56 -21.51
C ILE A 448 3.20 2.42 -20.59
N LEU A 449 4.50 2.34 -20.38
CA LEU A 449 5.18 1.48 -19.44
C LEU A 449 5.36 2.25 -18.15
N ASP A 450 4.42 2.07 -17.20
CA ASP A 450 4.36 2.89 -16.00
C ASP A 450 5.17 2.24 -14.88
N GLU A 451 5.95 3.06 -14.16
CA GLU A 451 6.80 2.66 -13.02
C GLU A 451 7.90 1.65 -13.41
N ILE A 452 8.66 1.94 -14.50
CA ILE A 452 9.77 1.10 -14.97
C ILE A 452 10.90 0.98 -13.93
N ASP A 453 11.00 1.92 -12.99
CA ASP A 453 11.93 1.95 -11.88
C ASP A 453 11.56 0.96 -10.75
N LYS A 454 10.34 0.39 -10.75
CA LYS A 454 9.86 -0.51 -9.71
C LYS A 454 9.83 -1.98 -10.12
N ILE A 455 10.57 -2.33 -11.14
CA ILE A 455 10.70 -3.72 -11.59
C ILE A 455 11.56 -4.47 -10.57
N GLY A 456 11.01 -5.54 -9.99
CA GLY A 456 11.71 -6.40 -9.04
C GLY A 456 12.80 -7.24 -9.72
N LYS A 457 13.86 -7.57 -8.96
CA LYS A 457 14.83 -8.62 -9.33
C LYS A 457 14.58 -9.80 -8.42
N ASP A 458 14.07 -10.89 -8.98
CA ASP A 458 13.86 -12.13 -8.24
C ASP A 458 14.62 -13.30 -8.87
N LEU A 459 14.82 -14.37 -8.10
CA LEU A 459 15.48 -15.60 -8.54
C LEU A 459 14.69 -16.37 -9.62
N ARG A 460 13.46 -15.97 -9.91
CA ARG A 460 12.54 -16.68 -10.83
C ARG A 460 12.51 -16.16 -12.27
N GLY A 461 13.30 -15.14 -12.59
CA GLY A 461 13.38 -14.55 -13.91
C GLY A 461 13.77 -13.07 -13.86
N ASP A 462 14.18 -12.51 -15.00
CA ASP A 462 14.52 -11.09 -15.12
C ASP A 462 13.53 -10.39 -16.08
N PRO A 463 12.46 -9.77 -15.55
CA PRO A 463 11.51 -9.01 -16.36
C PRO A 463 12.18 -7.89 -17.16
N SER A 464 13.33 -7.38 -16.69
CA SER A 464 14.05 -6.32 -17.38
C SER A 464 14.67 -6.83 -18.69
N SER A 465 15.12 -8.08 -18.74
CA SER A 465 15.62 -8.70 -19.98
C SER A 465 14.52 -8.86 -21.01
N ALA A 466 13.31 -9.26 -20.61
CA ALA A 466 12.16 -9.30 -21.52
C ALA A 466 11.77 -7.91 -22.04
N LEU A 467 11.87 -6.89 -21.21
CA LEU A 467 11.62 -5.50 -21.62
C LEU A 467 12.68 -4.97 -22.57
N LEU A 468 13.94 -5.41 -22.45
CA LEU A 468 14.97 -5.02 -23.41
C LEU A 468 14.62 -5.45 -24.82
N GLU A 469 14.06 -6.65 -25.00
CA GLU A 469 13.59 -7.14 -26.32
C GLU A 469 12.41 -6.30 -26.83
N VAL A 470 11.43 -5.98 -25.96
CA VAL A 470 10.27 -5.15 -26.32
C VAL A 470 10.68 -3.73 -26.72
N LEU A 471 11.69 -3.18 -26.06
CA LEU A 471 12.12 -1.79 -26.21
C LEU A 471 13.26 -1.61 -27.22
N ASP A 472 13.86 -2.69 -27.69
CA ASP A 472 14.93 -2.62 -28.70
C ASP A 472 14.32 -2.53 -30.11
N PRO A 473 14.51 -1.42 -30.84
CA PRO A 473 13.98 -1.28 -32.19
C PRO A 473 14.52 -2.30 -33.21
N GLU A 474 15.63 -2.97 -32.87
CA GLU A 474 16.20 -4.01 -33.74
C GLU A 474 15.58 -5.38 -33.51
N GLN A 475 14.96 -5.60 -32.34
CA GLN A 475 14.40 -6.90 -31.94
C GLN A 475 12.87 -6.88 -31.83
N ASN A 476 12.24 -5.72 -31.54
CA ASN A 476 10.82 -5.62 -31.23
C ASN A 476 9.89 -5.95 -32.42
N HIS A 477 10.42 -6.05 -33.66
CA HIS A 477 9.65 -6.50 -34.83
C HIS A 477 9.33 -8.01 -34.76
N SER A 478 10.06 -8.77 -33.95
CA SER A 478 9.92 -10.22 -33.78
C SER A 478 9.73 -10.60 -32.31
N PHE A 479 8.95 -9.80 -31.55
CA PHE A 479 8.66 -10.08 -30.17
C PHE A 479 7.90 -11.40 -30.01
N TYR A 480 8.51 -12.37 -29.30
CA TYR A 480 7.94 -13.68 -29.08
C TYR A 480 7.20 -13.77 -27.76
N ASP A 481 5.91 -14.13 -27.80
CA ASP A 481 5.10 -14.43 -26.59
C ASP A 481 4.91 -15.95 -26.47
N ASN A 482 5.22 -16.51 -25.31
CA ASN A 482 5.19 -17.96 -25.06
C ASN A 482 3.78 -18.55 -25.10
N TYR A 483 2.74 -17.76 -24.79
CA TYR A 483 1.36 -18.22 -24.88
C TYR A 483 0.85 -18.14 -26.32
N LEU A 484 1.22 -17.06 -27.02
CA LEU A 484 0.86 -16.86 -28.43
C LEU A 484 1.56 -17.86 -29.34
N GLU A 485 2.76 -18.34 -28.98
CA GLU A 485 3.64 -19.21 -29.77
C GLU A 485 3.95 -18.65 -31.18
N SER A 486 3.91 -17.35 -31.31
CA SER A 486 4.20 -16.63 -32.55
C SER A 486 4.85 -15.30 -32.23
N GLU A 487 5.62 -14.82 -33.18
CA GLU A 487 6.17 -13.47 -33.15
C GLU A 487 5.07 -12.45 -33.41
N TYR A 488 5.14 -11.33 -32.72
CA TYR A 488 4.27 -10.17 -32.90
C TYR A 488 5.10 -8.92 -33.19
N ASP A 489 4.78 -8.22 -34.25
CA ASP A 489 5.50 -7.01 -34.65
C ASP A 489 5.07 -5.81 -33.79
N LEU A 490 5.96 -5.37 -32.89
CA LEU A 490 5.80 -4.20 -32.03
C LEU A 490 6.49 -2.95 -32.60
N SER A 491 7.13 -3.03 -33.79
CA SER A 491 7.96 -1.96 -34.36
C SER A 491 7.20 -0.65 -34.63
N LYS A 492 5.87 -0.71 -34.77
CA LYS A 492 5.01 0.46 -34.96
C LYS A 492 4.32 0.94 -33.67
N THR A 493 4.52 0.23 -32.57
CA THR A 493 4.03 0.64 -31.24
C THR A 493 4.89 1.78 -30.71
N LEU A 494 4.28 2.87 -30.29
CA LEU A 494 5.00 3.96 -29.61
C LEU A 494 5.06 3.69 -28.11
N PHE A 495 6.24 3.31 -27.62
CA PHE A 495 6.46 3.11 -26.18
C PHE A 495 6.83 4.43 -25.50
N ILE A 496 6.23 4.66 -24.35
CA ILE A 496 6.57 5.77 -23.45
C ILE A 496 6.73 5.20 -22.04
N ALA A 497 7.88 5.43 -21.44
CA ALA A 497 8.15 4.98 -20.07
C ALA A 497 7.86 6.08 -19.04
N THR A 498 7.54 5.69 -17.81
CA THR A 498 7.51 6.61 -16.66
C THR A 498 8.35 6.04 -15.53
N ALA A 499 9.06 6.91 -14.82
CA ALA A 499 9.85 6.55 -13.65
C ALA A 499 9.80 7.66 -12.59
N ASN A 500 10.09 7.30 -11.34
CA ASN A 500 10.27 8.27 -10.27
C ASN A 500 11.75 8.45 -9.92
N ASP A 501 12.55 7.39 -10.07
CA ASP A 501 13.96 7.36 -9.71
C ASP A 501 14.80 6.67 -10.80
N ILE A 502 15.70 7.41 -11.40
CA ILE A 502 16.60 6.91 -12.45
C ILE A 502 17.60 5.88 -11.91
N SER A 503 17.98 5.96 -10.62
CA SER A 503 18.95 5.06 -10.02
C SER A 503 18.47 3.62 -9.91
N GLN A 504 17.14 3.42 -9.89
CA GLN A 504 16.51 2.12 -9.81
C GLN A 504 16.35 1.44 -11.18
N ILE A 505 16.50 2.19 -12.28
CA ILE A 505 16.42 1.66 -13.63
C ILE A 505 17.74 0.94 -13.98
N GLN A 506 17.63 -0.29 -14.49
CA GLN A 506 18.81 -1.02 -14.96
C GLN A 506 19.59 -0.22 -16.02
N PRO A 507 20.94 -0.20 -15.99
CA PRO A 507 21.76 0.56 -16.94
C PRO A 507 21.43 0.24 -18.40
N ALA A 508 21.25 -1.04 -18.74
CA ALA A 508 20.92 -1.47 -20.10
C ALA A 508 19.57 -0.95 -20.63
N LEU A 509 18.57 -0.80 -19.75
CA LEU A 509 17.30 -0.18 -20.09
C LEU A 509 17.45 1.34 -20.19
N ARG A 510 18.22 1.96 -19.28
CA ARG A 510 18.44 3.41 -19.27
C ARG A 510 19.09 3.92 -20.54
N ASP A 511 20.02 3.17 -21.12
CA ASP A 511 20.71 3.55 -22.35
C ASP A 511 19.77 3.62 -23.57
N ARG A 512 18.59 3.01 -23.51
CA ARG A 512 17.56 3.04 -24.57
C ARG A 512 16.52 4.14 -24.37
N LEU A 513 16.58 4.83 -23.23
CA LEU A 513 15.58 5.82 -22.83
C LEU A 513 16.08 7.24 -23.08
N GLU A 514 15.26 8.05 -23.73
CA GLU A 514 15.44 9.49 -23.76
C GLU A 514 14.72 10.10 -22.54
N ILE A 515 15.52 10.48 -21.54
CA ILE A 515 14.99 10.94 -20.26
C ILE A 515 14.57 12.40 -20.37
N ILE A 516 13.33 12.66 -19.97
CA ILE A 516 12.75 14.00 -19.84
C ILE A 516 12.41 14.20 -18.37
N ASP A 517 13.20 15.07 -17.72
CA ASP A 517 13.01 15.40 -16.32
C ASP A 517 11.82 16.33 -16.13
N LEU A 518 10.87 15.87 -15.32
CA LEU A 518 9.72 16.64 -14.90
C LEU A 518 9.93 17.13 -13.46
N SER A 519 10.04 18.44 -13.31
CA SER A 519 10.12 19.09 -11.99
C SER A 519 8.73 19.24 -11.36
N GLY A 520 8.70 19.44 -10.06
CA GLY A 520 7.47 19.77 -9.32
C GLY A 520 6.87 21.11 -9.75
N TYR A 521 5.59 21.29 -9.41
CA TYR A 521 4.85 22.52 -9.68
C TYR A 521 5.04 23.57 -8.60
N ALA A 522 5.11 24.83 -9.00
CA ALA A 522 4.97 25.97 -8.12
C ALA A 522 3.52 26.10 -7.58
N VAL A 523 3.31 26.84 -6.52
CA VAL A 523 1.98 27.06 -5.92
C VAL A 523 1.05 27.70 -6.94
N GLU A 524 1.54 28.66 -7.68
CA GLU A 524 0.81 29.36 -8.75
C GLU A 524 0.39 28.39 -9.87
N GLU A 525 1.28 27.48 -10.28
CA GLU A 525 0.98 26.45 -11.26
C GLU A 525 -0.09 25.48 -10.74
N LYS A 526 0.01 25.05 -9.46
CA LYS A 526 -0.99 24.16 -8.83
C LYS A 526 -2.37 24.82 -8.77
N ILE A 527 -2.45 26.12 -8.50
CA ILE A 527 -3.71 26.87 -8.50
C ILE A 527 -4.32 26.85 -9.89
N GLU A 528 -3.55 27.11 -10.94
CA GLU A 528 -4.05 27.09 -12.32
C GLU A 528 -4.45 25.68 -12.77
N ILE A 529 -3.67 24.65 -12.41
CA ILE A 529 -4.03 23.24 -12.67
C ILE A 529 -5.32 22.87 -11.92
N ALA A 530 -5.46 23.30 -10.67
CA ALA A 530 -6.66 23.07 -9.90
C ALA A 530 -7.90 23.67 -10.60
N LYS A 531 -7.81 24.91 -11.06
CA LYS A 531 -8.91 25.63 -11.71
C LYS A 531 -9.29 25.03 -13.06
N ARG A 532 -8.29 24.72 -13.90
CA ARG A 532 -8.52 24.27 -15.27
C ARG A 532 -8.87 22.80 -15.38
N HIS A 533 -8.30 21.95 -14.52
CA HIS A 533 -8.40 20.51 -14.67
C HIS A 533 -9.03 19.79 -13.46
N LEU A 534 -8.55 20.06 -12.23
CA LEU A 534 -8.99 19.27 -11.08
C LEU A 534 -10.41 19.61 -10.64
N LEU A 535 -10.74 20.90 -10.52
CA LEU A 535 -12.07 21.34 -10.08
C LEU A 535 -13.19 20.90 -11.04
N PRO A 536 -13.06 21.08 -12.38
CA PRO A 536 -14.06 20.57 -13.31
C PRO A 536 -14.26 19.06 -13.18
N LYS A 537 -13.14 18.30 -13.20
CA LYS A 537 -13.15 16.85 -13.04
C LYS A 537 -13.82 16.40 -11.74
N GLN A 538 -13.48 17.04 -10.62
CA GLN A 538 -14.03 16.69 -9.31
C GLN A 538 -15.51 17.10 -9.18
N LYS A 539 -15.93 18.19 -9.79
CA LYS A 539 -17.34 18.58 -9.84
C LYS A 539 -18.17 17.53 -10.57
N GLU A 540 -17.72 17.11 -11.74
CA GLU A 540 -18.38 16.07 -12.54
C GLU A 540 -18.44 14.75 -11.77
N ALA A 541 -17.33 14.29 -11.22
CA ALA A 541 -17.24 13.04 -10.46
C ALA A 541 -18.14 13.00 -9.21
N HIS A 542 -18.52 14.16 -8.65
CA HIS A 542 -19.40 14.27 -7.48
C HIS A 542 -20.79 14.80 -7.79
N GLY A 543 -21.19 14.90 -9.07
CA GLY A 543 -22.52 15.36 -9.49
C GLY A 543 -22.81 16.84 -9.17
N LEU A 544 -21.75 17.66 -9.11
CA LEU A 544 -21.84 19.09 -8.81
C LEU A 544 -21.62 19.99 -10.04
N ASP A 545 -21.60 19.43 -11.23
CA ASP A 545 -21.37 20.10 -12.50
C ASP A 545 -22.38 21.25 -12.77
N LYS A 546 -23.65 21.05 -12.37
CA LYS A 546 -24.74 22.04 -12.54
C LYS A 546 -24.75 23.11 -11.44
N ILE A 547 -23.90 22.99 -10.42
CA ILE A 547 -23.90 23.90 -9.28
C ILE A 547 -22.81 24.96 -9.45
N ASN A 548 -23.25 26.22 -9.43
CA ASN A 548 -22.33 27.34 -9.57
C ASN A 548 -21.75 27.73 -8.21
N PHE A 549 -20.72 26.99 -7.74
CA PHE A 549 -19.88 27.46 -6.65
C PHE A 549 -18.43 27.61 -7.12
N LYS A 550 -17.72 28.54 -6.51
CA LYS A 550 -16.32 28.86 -6.85
C LYS A 550 -15.44 28.72 -5.62
N ILE A 551 -14.23 28.29 -5.85
CA ILE A 551 -13.16 28.32 -4.85
C ILE A 551 -12.18 29.41 -5.28
N GLN A 552 -11.98 30.40 -4.41
CA GLN A 552 -11.09 31.54 -4.69
C GLN A 552 -9.62 31.09 -4.67
N ASP A 553 -8.77 31.79 -5.42
CA ASP A 553 -7.33 31.51 -5.51
C ASP A 553 -6.67 31.50 -4.12
N SER A 554 -7.01 32.44 -3.25
CA SER A 554 -6.50 32.53 -1.88
C SER A 554 -6.95 31.37 -0.98
N VAL A 555 -8.02 30.66 -1.34
CA VAL A 555 -8.46 29.45 -0.64
C VAL A 555 -7.74 28.23 -1.19
N LEU A 556 -7.55 28.16 -2.53
CA LEU A 556 -6.73 27.12 -3.16
C LEU A 556 -5.28 27.17 -2.66
N GLU A 557 -4.69 28.37 -2.60
CA GLU A 557 -3.37 28.61 -2.02
C GLU A 557 -3.28 28.03 -0.61
N LYS A 558 -4.26 28.37 0.24
CA LYS A 558 -4.31 27.83 1.61
C LYS A 558 -4.47 26.31 1.66
N VAL A 559 -5.23 25.70 0.75
CA VAL A 559 -5.33 24.25 0.65
C VAL A 559 -3.97 23.64 0.28
N ILE A 560 -3.26 24.27 -0.67
CA ILE A 560 -1.95 23.80 -1.12
C ILE A 560 -0.92 23.90 0.00
N GLU A 561 -0.86 25.02 0.71
CA GLU A 561 0.16 25.29 1.73
C GLU A 561 -0.10 24.56 3.04
N ASP A 562 -1.34 24.56 3.52
CA ASP A 562 -1.68 24.07 4.86
C ASP A 562 -2.07 22.57 4.89
N TYR A 563 -2.52 22.00 3.77
CA TYR A 563 -3.09 20.65 3.72
C TYR A 563 -2.37 19.70 2.76
N THR A 564 -1.46 20.20 1.91
CA THR A 564 -0.69 19.35 1.01
C THR A 564 0.82 19.62 1.11
N ARG A 565 1.63 18.55 1.01
CA ARG A 565 3.10 18.64 1.01
C ARG A 565 3.65 17.69 -0.06
N GLU A 566 3.47 18.10 -1.31
CA GLU A 566 3.84 17.29 -2.47
C GLU A 566 4.38 18.16 -3.61
N SER A 567 5.19 17.58 -4.49
CA SER A 567 5.65 18.24 -5.73
C SER A 567 4.57 18.30 -6.79
N GLY A 568 3.71 17.29 -6.84
CA GLY A 568 2.62 17.16 -7.79
C GLY A 568 1.32 17.77 -7.31
N VAL A 569 0.21 17.21 -7.80
CA VAL A 569 -1.17 17.63 -7.49
C VAL A 569 -2.08 16.47 -7.05
N ARG A 570 -1.51 15.31 -6.67
CA ARG A 570 -2.29 14.11 -6.31
C ARG A 570 -3.00 14.27 -4.97
N GLU A 571 -2.32 14.84 -3.98
CA GLU A 571 -2.92 15.12 -2.68
C GLU A 571 -3.88 16.30 -2.77
N LEU A 572 -3.53 17.32 -3.56
CA LEU A 572 -4.43 18.43 -3.88
C LEU A 572 -5.75 17.92 -4.49
N ASP A 573 -5.69 17.01 -5.46
CA ASP A 573 -6.88 16.37 -6.06
C ASP A 573 -7.73 15.68 -4.98
N ARG A 574 -7.12 14.99 -4.02
CA ARG A 574 -7.80 14.34 -2.88
C ARG A 574 -8.45 15.35 -1.93
N GLN A 575 -7.78 16.46 -1.64
CA GLN A 575 -8.34 17.50 -0.77
C GLN A 575 -9.52 18.20 -1.45
N LEU A 576 -9.39 18.49 -2.75
CA LEU A 576 -10.48 19.03 -3.55
C LEU A 576 -11.68 18.07 -3.61
N ALA A 577 -11.43 16.76 -3.79
CA ALA A 577 -12.48 15.73 -3.71
C ALA A 577 -13.19 15.73 -2.34
N SER A 578 -12.46 15.96 -1.25
CA SER A 578 -13.06 16.07 0.09
C SER A 578 -13.95 17.31 0.22
N ILE A 579 -13.53 18.44 -0.37
CA ILE A 579 -14.37 19.64 -0.42
C ILE A 579 -15.64 19.36 -1.26
N MET A 580 -15.51 18.66 -2.41
CA MET A 580 -16.67 18.32 -3.24
C MET A 580 -17.64 17.38 -2.51
N ARG A 581 -17.14 16.35 -1.84
CA ARG A 581 -17.98 15.44 -1.03
C ARG A 581 -18.75 16.20 0.06
N TYR A 582 -18.09 17.14 0.72
CA TYR A 582 -18.77 17.97 1.70
C TYR A 582 -19.91 18.78 1.07
N GLN A 583 -19.67 19.43 -0.08
CA GLN A 583 -20.69 20.20 -0.79
C GLN A 583 -21.83 19.31 -1.32
N ALA A 584 -21.50 18.13 -1.83
CA ALA A 584 -22.50 17.15 -2.26
C ALA A 584 -23.37 16.67 -1.09
N LYS A 585 -22.78 16.46 0.08
CA LYS A 585 -23.50 16.14 1.31
C LYS A 585 -24.47 17.24 1.70
N GLU A 586 -24.01 18.51 1.76
CA GLU A 586 -24.88 19.65 2.10
C GLU A 586 -26.04 19.75 1.12
N LEU A 587 -25.80 19.53 -0.17
CA LEU A 587 -26.85 19.51 -1.20
C LEU A 587 -27.86 18.38 -0.96
N ALA A 588 -27.39 17.17 -0.66
CA ALA A 588 -28.23 16.00 -0.40
C ALA A 588 -29.16 16.22 0.82
N TYR A 589 -28.69 16.94 1.84
CA TYR A 589 -29.52 17.37 2.99
C TYR A 589 -30.45 18.57 2.66
N LYS A 590 -30.53 18.98 1.38
CA LYS A 590 -31.30 20.15 0.93
C LYS A 590 -30.88 21.47 1.59
N HIS A 591 -29.69 21.57 2.12
CA HIS A 591 -29.11 22.82 2.58
C HIS A 591 -28.71 23.69 1.39
N LYS A 592 -28.71 25.02 1.59
CA LYS A 592 -28.19 25.93 0.55
C LYS A 592 -26.67 25.77 0.43
N VAL A 593 -26.20 25.32 -0.73
CA VAL A 593 -24.77 25.31 -1.03
C VAL A 593 -24.26 26.74 -1.06
N LYS A 594 -23.21 27.04 -0.32
CA LYS A 594 -22.58 28.36 -0.35
C LYS A 594 -21.97 28.61 -1.73
N PRO A 595 -22.18 29.79 -2.33
CA PRO A 595 -21.65 30.11 -3.66
C PRO A 595 -20.11 30.15 -3.69
N THR A 596 -19.47 30.34 -2.53
CA THR A 596 -18.00 30.36 -2.38
C THR A 596 -17.59 29.61 -1.13
N VAL A 597 -16.48 28.88 -1.22
CA VAL A 597 -15.82 28.27 -0.08
C VAL A 597 -14.87 29.31 0.54
N SER A 598 -14.98 29.57 1.83
CA SER A 598 -14.09 30.47 2.56
C SER A 598 -12.93 29.75 3.26
N LYS A 599 -11.92 30.51 3.67
CA LYS A 599 -10.78 29.96 4.48
C LYS A 599 -11.26 29.35 5.80
N ALA A 600 -12.33 29.85 6.40
CA ALA A 600 -12.92 29.31 7.63
C ALA A 600 -13.65 27.97 7.37
N ASP A 601 -14.25 27.80 6.20
CA ASP A 601 -14.91 26.54 5.83
C ASP A 601 -13.91 25.41 5.68
N LEU A 602 -12.63 25.68 5.34
CA LEU A 602 -11.58 24.66 5.20
C LEU A 602 -11.35 23.89 6.51
N ILE A 603 -11.30 24.58 7.63
CA ILE A 603 -11.12 23.93 8.95
C ILE A 603 -12.28 22.99 9.26
N LYS A 604 -13.50 23.40 8.88
CA LYS A 604 -14.69 22.56 9.06
C LYS A 604 -14.70 21.33 8.15
N ILE A 605 -14.18 21.46 6.93
CA ILE A 605 -14.23 20.42 5.88
C ILE A 605 -13.03 19.49 5.96
N LEU A 606 -11.82 20.02 6.11
CA LEU A 606 -10.55 19.31 6.03
C LEU A 606 -9.92 19.06 7.40
N GLY A 607 -10.45 19.68 8.46
CA GLY A 607 -9.88 19.65 9.81
C GLY A 607 -8.82 20.74 10.02
N GLN A 608 -8.07 20.62 11.12
CA GLN A 608 -6.96 21.53 11.42
C GLN A 608 -5.88 21.44 10.36
N SER A 609 -5.19 22.59 10.14
CA SER A 609 -4.01 22.65 9.27
C SER A 609 -2.99 21.57 9.65
N ARG A 610 -2.53 20.79 8.69
CA ARG A 610 -1.54 19.73 8.92
C ARG A 610 -0.11 20.29 8.98
N TYR A 611 0.11 21.40 8.30
CA TYR A 611 1.42 22.04 8.15
C TYR A 611 1.29 23.49 8.62
N SER A 612 2.06 23.85 9.66
CA SER A 612 2.14 25.23 10.13
C SER A 612 3.50 25.83 9.79
N ASN A 613 3.50 27.05 9.24
CA ASN A 613 4.73 27.77 8.93
C ASN A 613 5.33 28.48 10.16
N ASP A 614 4.79 28.24 11.36
CA ASP A 614 5.17 28.98 12.58
C ASP A 614 6.55 28.59 13.13
N LEU A 615 7.06 27.41 12.80
CA LEU A 615 8.41 26.95 13.20
C LEU A 615 9.53 27.89 12.71
N TYR A 616 9.28 28.67 11.66
CA TYR A 616 10.30 29.55 11.02
C TYR A 616 10.47 30.91 11.67
N LYS A 617 9.53 31.31 12.51
CA LYS A 617 9.55 32.62 13.17
C LYS A 617 10.51 32.72 14.37
N THR A 618 11.02 31.58 14.86
CA THR A 618 11.73 31.50 16.15
C THR A 618 13.24 31.22 16.03
N VAL A 619 13.82 31.15 14.83
CA VAL A 619 15.26 30.88 14.66
C VAL A 619 16.06 32.16 14.97
N ASN A 620 16.14 32.52 16.24
CA ASN A 620 16.93 33.65 16.69
C ASN A 620 17.99 33.24 17.73
N MET A 621 18.47 31.98 17.62
CA MET A 621 19.52 31.45 18.50
C MET A 621 20.78 31.10 17.69
N PRO A 622 21.99 31.26 18.28
CA PRO A 622 23.21 30.75 17.67
C PRO A 622 23.14 29.22 17.51
N GLY A 623 23.77 28.69 16.48
CA GLY A 623 23.84 27.26 16.22
C GLY A 623 22.73 26.69 15.37
N VAL A 624 21.80 27.50 14.87
CA VAL A 624 20.72 27.05 14.01
C VAL A 624 20.84 27.66 12.62
N ALA A 625 20.84 26.79 11.58
CA ALA A 625 20.86 27.21 10.19
C ALA A 625 19.79 26.45 9.37
N VAL A 626 19.32 27.12 8.33
CA VAL A 626 18.27 26.54 7.43
C VAL A 626 18.92 26.11 6.13
N GLY A 627 18.87 24.82 5.88
CA GLY A 627 19.24 24.19 4.61
C GLY A 627 18.06 23.88 3.70
N LEU A 628 18.37 23.54 2.47
CA LEU A 628 17.38 23.10 1.47
C LEU A 628 17.66 21.67 1.07
N ALA A 629 16.66 20.81 1.20
CA ALA A 629 16.68 19.42 0.78
C ALA A 629 15.80 19.19 -0.44
N TRP A 630 16.13 18.15 -1.17
CA TRP A 630 15.27 17.60 -2.21
C TRP A 630 14.91 16.15 -1.84
N THR A 631 13.64 15.82 -1.98
CA THR A 631 13.10 14.49 -1.70
C THR A 631 12.21 14.04 -2.85
N TYR A 632 11.83 12.77 -2.88
CA TYR A 632 10.89 12.22 -3.87
C TYR A 632 9.51 12.93 -3.89
N VAL A 633 9.14 13.58 -2.79
CA VAL A 633 7.89 14.37 -2.70
C VAL A 633 8.10 15.84 -3.03
N GLY A 634 9.32 16.27 -3.26
CA GLY A 634 9.69 17.63 -3.63
C GLY A 634 10.77 18.25 -2.77
N GLY A 635 10.96 19.55 -2.99
CA GLY A 635 11.85 20.33 -2.14
C GLY A 635 11.27 20.54 -0.75
N ASP A 636 12.14 20.50 0.24
CA ASP A 636 11.84 20.77 1.64
C ASP A 636 12.90 21.62 2.28
N ILE A 637 12.59 22.22 3.42
CA ILE A 637 13.57 22.91 4.22
C ILE A 637 14.09 22.01 5.33
N LEU A 638 15.33 22.19 5.67
CA LEU A 638 16.05 21.37 6.62
C LEU A 638 16.64 22.25 7.72
N PHE A 639 16.20 22.06 8.95
CA PHE A 639 16.85 22.71 10.10
C PHE A 639 18.09 21.91 10.49
N ILE A 640 19.18 22.60 10.71
CA ILE A 640 20.40 22.05 11.29
C ILE A 640 20.68 22.79 12.59
N GLU A 641 20.56 22.06 13.68
CA GLU A 641 20.78 22.58 15.03
C GLU A 641 22.10 22.07 15.56
N THR A 642 22.94 22.96 16.04
CA THR A 642 24.23 22.66 16.65
C THR A 642 24.25 23.14 18.07
N LEU A 643 24.56 22.26 19.00
CA LEU A 643 24.70 22.59 20.41
C LEU A 643 26.13 22.21 20.87
N LEU A 644 26.73 23.08 21.66
CA LEU A 644 28.02 22.85 22.34
C LEU A 644 27.75 22.51 23.81
N SER A 645 28.32 21.42 24.27
CA SER A 645 28.29 21.01 25.68
C SER A 645 29.74 20.80 26.19
N ASP A 646 29.95 20.88 27.49
CA ASP A 646 31.27 20.53 28.07
C ASP A 646 31.61 19.07 27.76
N GLY A 647 32.83 18.85 27.28
CA GLY A 647 33.23 17.51 26.83
C GLY A 647 34.64 17.48 26.24
N LYS A 648 34.95 16.39 25.50
CA LYS A 648 36.31 16.15 24.98
C LYS A 648 36.43 16.37 23.44
N GLY A 649 35.64 17.24 22.86
CA GLY A 649 35.71 17.55 21.44
C GLY A 649 34.98 16.51 20.53
N GLU A 650 34.16 15.63 21.09
CA GLU A 650 33.47 14.59 20.32
C GLU A 650 32.35 15.18 19.45
N LEU A 651 32.25 14.73 18.21
CA LEU A 651 31.14 15.04 17.30
C LEU A 651 30.05 13.98 17.39
N LYS A 652 28.87 14.37 17.85
CA LYS A 652 27.68 13.54 17.88
C LYS A 652 26.69 14.02 16.81
N LEU A 653 26.24 13.09 15.97
CA LEU A 653 25.29 13.35 14.87
C LEU A 653 23.99 12.58 15.10
N THR A 654 22.86 13.25 15.06
CA THR A 654 21.53 12.65 15.22
C THR A 654 20.54 13.20 14.17
N GLY A 655 19.45 12.46 13.91
CA GLY A 655 18.42 12.85 12.93
C GLY A 655 18.30 11.91 11.73
N ASN A 656 18.70 10.62 11.87
CA ASN A 656 18.63 9.61 10.83
C ASN A 656 19.42 10.00 9.56
N LEU A 657 20.67 10.38 9.77
CA LEU A 657 21.58 10.84 8.71
C LEU A 657 22.26 9.65 8.01
N GLY A 658 22.23 9.65 6.69
CA GLY A 658 23.00 8.73 5.85
C GLY A 658 24.51 8.99 5.89
N ASN A 659 25.29 8.13 5.26
CA ASN A 659 26.76 8.19 5.34
C ASN A 659 27.32 9.45 4.67
N VAL A 660 26.81 9.85 3.50
CA VAL A 660 27.29 11.04 2.79
C VAL A 660 27.06 12.31 3.61
N MET A 661 25.93 12.39 4.30
CA MET A 661 25.60 13.52 5.15
C MET A 661 26.46 13.58 6.41
N LYS A 662 26.83 12.42 6.99
CA LYS A 662 27.80 12.32 8.11
C LYS A 662 29.20 12.74 7.69
N GLU A 663 29.65 12.33 6.52
CA GLU A 663 30.91 12.77 5.92
C GLU A 663 30.94 14.28 5.69
N SER A 664 29.83 14.84 5.20
CA SER A 664 29.66 16.29 5.00
C SER A 664 29.79 17.06 6.32
N ALA A 665 29.20 16.54 7.41
CA ALA A 665 29.33 17.14 8.75
C ALA A 665 30.78 17.08 9.26
N THR A 666 31.48 15.99 9.04
CA THR A 666 32.88 15.82 9.41
C THR A 666 33.77 16.76 8.61
N THR A 667 33.54 16.87 7.30
CA THR A 667 34.23 17.83 6.43
C THR A 667 34.01 19.26 6.88
N ALA A 668 32.79 19.65 7.25
CA ALA A 668 32.44 20.95 7.78
C ALA A 668 33.21 21.27 9.08
N LEU A 669 33.22 20.31 10.02
CA LEU A 669 33.97 20.49 11.28
C LEU A 669 35.48 20.62 11.03
N THR A 670 36.05 19.80 10.18
CA THR A 670 37.48 19.84 9.83
C THR A 670 37.85 21.20 9.21
N TYR A 671 37.01 21.72 8.31
CA TYR A 671 37.23 23.06 7.75
C TYR A 671 37.16 24.15 8.81
N LEU A 672 36.19 24.08 9.72
CA LEU A 672 36.05 25.02 10.83
C LEU A 672 37.31 25.02 11.72
N GLN A 673 37.80 23.84 12.07
CA GLN A 673 39.03 23.66 12.86
C GLN A 673 40.25 24.20 12.14
N ALA A 674 40.36 24.03 10.83
CA ALA A 674 41.50 24.55 10.06
C ALA A 674 41.47 26.10 9.88
N ASN A 675 40.26 26.70 9.91
CA ASN A 675 40.09 28.14 9.65
C ASN A 675 39.59 28.93 10.87
N TYR A 676 39.76 28.40 12.07
CA TYR A 676 39.22 29.00 13.31
C TYR A 676 39.54 30.49 13.49
N LYS A 677 40.76 30.92 13.13
CA LYS A 677 41.20 32.35 13.22
C LYS A 677 40.37 33.26 12.36
N LYS A 678 40.05 32.84 11.12
CA LYS A 678 39.27 33.66 10.17
C LYS A 678 37.82 33.77 10.59
N ILE A 679 37.32 32.75 11.27
CA ILE A 679 35.90 32.65 11.71
C ILE A 679 35.70 33.32 13.07
N GLY A 680 36.79 33.55 13.80
CA GLY A 680 36.76 34.19 15.13
C GLY A 680 36.38 33.20 16.25
N VAL A 681 36.86 31.94 16.15
CA VAL A 681 36.61 30.89 17.12
C VAL A 681 37.87 30.63 17.95
N GLU A 682 37.72 30.50 19.25
CA GLU A 682 38.81 30.12 20.15
C GLU A 682 39.19 28.63 19.98
N PRO A 683 40.46 28.32 19.72
CA PRO A 683 40.90 26.95 19.48
C PRO A 683 40.69 26.00 20.68
N GLU A 684 40.67 26.49 21.89
CA GLU A 684 40.41 25.72 23.12
C GLU A 684 39.00 25.13 23.14
N LEU A 685 38.01 25.77 22.50
CA LEU A 685 36.66 25.30 22.45
C LEU A 685 36.55 23.92 21.75
N PHE A 686 37.40 23.64 20.76
CA PHE A 686 37.40 22.35 20.08
C PHE A 686 37.86 21.18 20.96
N LYS A 687 38.58 21.47 22.05
CA LYS A 687 39.07 20.46 23.00
C LYS A 687 38.16 20.33 24.22
N THR A 688 37.50 21.40 24.59
CA THR A 688 36.73 21.51 25.85
C THR A 688 35.23 21.36 25.63
N LYS A 689 34.75 21.45 24.39
CA LYS A 689 33.33 21.33 24.07
C LYS A 689 33.08 20.15 23.14
N SER A 690 32.16 19.26 23.51
CA SER A 690 31.58 18.27 22.64
C SER A 690 30.47 18.88 21.80
N ILE A 691 30.36 18.43 20.56
CA ILE A 691 29.51 19.04 19.54
C ILE A 691 28.37 18.08 19.25
N HIS A 692 27.15 18.55 19.36
CA HIS A 692 25.98 17.76 18.94
C HIS A 692 25.29 18.49 17.79
N VAL A 693 25.30 17.86 16.62
CA VAL A 693 24.54 18.33 15.46
C VAL A 693 23.28 17.46 15.35
N HIS A 694 22.14 18.10 15.39
CA HIS A 694 20.83 17.45 15.25
C HIS A 694 20.11 17.99 14.03
N VAL A 695 19.52 17.06 13.26
CA VAL A 695 18.63 17.41 12.16
C VAL A 695 17.24 16.86 12.50
N PRO A 696 16.27 17.71 12.87
CA PRO A 696 14.92 17.31 13.25
C PRO A 696 14.22 16.42 12.22
N GLU A 697 13.07 15.83 12.60
CA GLU A 697 12.31 14.86 11.80
C GLU A 697 13.06 13.53 11.55
N GLY A 698 13.57 12.92 12.61
CA GLY A 698 14.35 11.67 12.55
C GLY A 698 13.63 10.45 11.95
N ALA A 699 12.31 10.51 11.76
CA ALA A 699 11.54 9.46 11.09
C ALA A 699 11.85 9.39 9.57
N VAL A 700 12.34 10.47 8.96
CA VAL A 700 12.68 10.54 7.54
C VAL A 700 14.18 10.39 7.36
N PRO A 701 14.68 9.38 6.63
CA PRO A 701 16.09 9.26 6.29
C PRO A 701 16.56 10.46 5.47
N LYS A 702 17.73 11.02 5.83
CA LYS A 702 18.32 12.17 5.16
C LYS A 702 19.73 11.82 4.72
N ASP A 703 20.00 11.96 3.43
CA ASP A 703 21.35 11.75 2.89
C ASP A 703 21.66 12.74 1.76
N GLY A 704 22.95 12.98 1.53
CA GLY A 704 23.44 13.82 0.46
C GLY A 704 24.40 14.91 0.92
N PRO A 705 25.28 15.39 0.01
CA PRO A 705 26.32 16.37 0.32
C PRO A 705 25.82 17.82 0.38
N SER A 706 24.60 18.08 -0.10
CA SER A 706 24.07 19.45 -0.34
C SER A 706 23.79 20.27 0.93
N ALA A 707 23.87 19.67 2.12
CA ALA A 707 23.76 20.36 3.41
C ALA A 707 25.11 20.84 3.97
N GLY A 708 26.22 20.62 3.27
CA GLY A 708 27.57 20.92 3.77
C GLY A 708 27.77 22.37 4.18
N ILE A 709 27.37 23.34 3.35
CA ILE A 709 27.48 24.76 3.72
C ILE A 709 26.59 25.14 4.90
N THR A 710 25.42 24.50 5.01
CA THR A 710 24.46 24.71 6.11
C THR A 710 25.04 24.18 7.43
N MET A 711 25.62 22.96 7.40
CA MET A 711 26.26 22.36 8.58
C MET A 711 27.43 23.22 9.07
N LEU A 712 28.29 23.67 8.15
CA LEU A 712 29.39 24.56 8.54
C LEU A 712 28.89 25.89 9.11
N THR A 713 27.84 26.45 8.54
CA THR A 713 27.25 27.72 9.04
C THR A 713 26.66 27.51 10.45
N ALA A 714 25.94 26.40 10.70
CA ALA A 714 25.40 26.10 12.03
C ALA A 714 26.52 25.85 13.06
N LEU A 715 27.56 25.09 12.69
CA LEU A 715 28.75 24.91 13.51
C LEU A 715 29.45 26.23 13.81
N SER A 716 29.73 27.04 12.78
CA SER A 716 30.39 28.36 12.93
C SER A 716 29.57 29.31 13.81
N SER A 717 28.25 29.30 13.65
CA SER A 717 27.34 30.08 14.49
C SER A 717 27.39 29.63 15.96
N ALA A 718 27.37 28.31 16.23
CA ALA A 718 27.47 27.79 17.59
C ALA A 718 28.79 28.13 18.27
N PHE A 719 29.92 27.99 17.56
CA PHE A 719 31.24 28.23 18.12
C PHE A 719 31.56 29.73 18.28
N SER A 720 31.08 30.56 17.35
CA SER A 720 31.32 32.04 17.43
C SER A 720 30.29 32.78 18.28
N GLY A 721 29.17 32.14 18.65
CA GLY A 721 28.05 32.77 19.32
C GLY A 721 27.27 33.76 18.44
N ARG A 722 27.62 33.92 17.16
CA ARG A 722 26.95 34.78 16.17
C ARG A 722 25.70 34.08 15.65
N LYS A 723 24.62 34.82 15.47
CA LYS A 723 23.37 34.31 14.97
C LYS A 723 23.37 34.18 13.44
N VAL A 724 22.63 33.24 12.91
CA VAL A 724 22.35 33.18 11.48
C VAL A 724 21.26 34.19 11.14
N LYS A 725 21.40 34.87 10.02
CA LYS A 725 20.44 35.86 9.52
C LYS A 725 19.03 35.19 9.37
N PRO A 726 17.97 35.84 9.88
CA PRO A 726 16.62 35.30 9.76
C PRO A 726 16.15 35.31 8.31
N TYR A 727 15.26 34.38 7.96
CA TYR A 727 14.70 34.16 6.61
C TYR A 727 15.75 33.90 5.52
N LEU A 728 16.92 33.42 5.91
CA LEU A 728 18.00 32.98 5.03
C LEU A 728 18.02 31.46 4.97
N ALA A 729 17.99 30.88 3.76
CA ALA A 729 18.24 29.48 3.52
C ALA A 729 19.47 29.28 2.65
N MET A 730 20.05 28.09 2.66
CA MET A 730 21.23 27.80 1.86
C MET A 730 21.30 26.35 1.41
N THR A 731 21.99 26.13 0.29
CA THR A 731 22.31 24.77 -0.18
C THR A 731 23.60 24.78 -1.00
N GLY A 732 24.45 23.82 -0.77
CA GLY A 732 25.72 23.65 -1.46
C GLY A 732 26.58 22.59 -0.78
N GLU A 733 27.38 21.90 -1.56
CA GLU A 733 28.40 21.00 -1.08
C GLU A 733 29.67 21.77 -0.71
N ILE A 734 30.34 21.32 0.34
CA ILE A 734 31.60 21.93 0.77
C ILE A 734 32.78 20.98 0.53
N THR A 735 33.91 21.55 0.07
CA THR A 735 35.19 20.81 0.04
C THR A 735 36.01 21.14 1.28
N LEU A 736 37.01 20.30 1.61
CA LEU A 736 37.96 20.52 2.70
C LEU A 736 38.73 21.85 2.57
N ARG A 737 38.82 22.39 1.37
CA ARG A 737 39.46 23.71 1.10
C ARG A 737 38.48 24.88 1.16
N GLY A 738 37.21 24.63 1.47
CA GLY A 738 36.18 25.64 1.61
C GLY A 738 35.62 26.15 0.28
N GLN A 739 35.79 25.45 -0.81
CA GLN A 739 35.08 25.76 -2.04
C GLN A 739 33.62 25.24 -1.94
N VAL A 740 32.68 25.98 -2.51
CA VAL A 740 31.28 25.62 -2.60
C VAL A 740 31.03 25.01 -3.98
N LEU A 741 30.55 23.76 -4.00
CA LEU A 741 30.24 23.03 -5.22
C LEU A 741 28.74 23.08 -5.55
N PRO A 742 28.39 22.95 -6.84
CA PRO A 742 26.99 22.96 -7.28
C PRO A 742 26.25 21.70 -6.83
N VAL A 743 24.93 21.85 -6.65
CA VAL A 743 24.04 20.77 -6.20
C VAL A 743 22.80 20.68 -7.09
N GLY A 744 22.16 19.51 -7.12
CA GLY A 744 20.95 19.28 -7.90
C GLY A 744 19.66 19.69 -7.18
N GLY A 745 18.53 19.62 -7.93
CA GLY A 745 17.18 19.91 -7.41
C GLY A 745 16.96 21.38 -7.07
N ILE A 746 17.62 22.30 -7.76
CA ILE A 746 17.60 23.74 -7.44
C ILE A 746 16.18 24.32 -7.51
N LYS A 747 15.40 23.99 -8.55
CA LYS A 747 14.03 24.50 -8.69
C LYS A 747 13.17 24.11 -7.49
N GLU A 748 13.17 22.84 -7.12
CA GLU A 748 12.38 22.31 -6.02
C GLU A 748 12.81 22.91 -4.68
N LYS A 749 14.11 23.06 -4.46
CA LYS A 749 14.70 23.69 -3.26
C LYS A 749 14.27 25.15 -3.12
N ILE A 750 14.33 25.92 -4.20
CA ILE A 750 13.92 27.35 -4.21
C ILE A 750 12.41 27.47 -3.95
N LEU A 751 11.59 26.64 -4.61
CA LEU A 751 10.15 26.65 -4.40
C LEU A 751 9.78 26.27 -2.96
N ALA A 752 10.53 25.35 -2.33
CA ALA A 752 10.35 25.04 -0.92
C ALA A 752 10.74 26.20 -0.01
N ALA A 753 11.87 26.84 -0.27
CA ALA A 753 12.32 28.03 0.47
C ALA A 753 11.29 29.17 0.40
N LYS A 754 10.75 29.43 -0.79
CA LYS A 754 9.70 30.44 -0.99
C LYS A 754 8.43 30.12 -0.20
N ARG A 755 7.95 28.86 -0.27
CA ARG A 755 6.79 28.38 0.50
C ARG A 755 7.00 28.56 2.00
N ALA A 756 8.22 28.33 2.47
CA ALA A 756 8.59 28.52 3.87
C ALA A 756 8.81 30.01 4.25
N GLY A 757 8.59 30.94 3.34
CA GLY A 757 8.73 32.36 3.59
C GLY A 757 10.16 32.85 3.66
N MET A 758 11.14 32.09 3.15
CA MET A 758 12.53 32.53 3.06
C MET A 758 12.65 33.71 2.09
N LYS A 759 13.44 34.71 2.44
CA LYS A 759 13.63 35.94 1.64
C LYS A 759 14.95 35.92 0.90
N GLU A 760 15.93 35.20 1.40
CA GLU A 760 17.29 35.15 0.86
C GLU A 760 17.73 33.70 0.75
N ILE A 761 18.42 33.36 -0.35
CA ILE A 761 18.97 32.02 -0.58
C ILE A 761 20.42 32.14 -1.02
N ILE A 762 21.30 31.38 -0.33
CA ILE A 762 22.72 31.25 -0.71
C ILE A 762 22.88 29.98 -1.53
N LEU A 763 23.50 30.10 -2.71
CA LEU A 763 23.73 29.02 -3.67
C LEU A 763 25.18 29.06 -4.18
N CYS A 764 25.67 27.89 -4.67
CA CYS A 764 26.89 27.88 -5.46
C CYS A 764 26.73 28.77 -6.73
N TRP A 765 27.75 29.51 -7.10
CA TRP A 765 27.75 30.37 -8.29
C TRP A 765 27.45 29.59 -9.57
N GLN A 766 27.84 28.33 -9.67
CA GLN A 766 27.54 27.47 -10.82
C GLN A 766 26.05 27.10 -10.96
N ASN A 767 25.28 27.22 -9.88
CA ASN A 767 23.84 27.02 -9.91
C ASN A 767 23.05 28.25 -10.38
N GLU A 768 23.72 29.37 -10.71
CA GLU A 768 23.07 30.53 -11.31
C GLU A 768 22.33 30.19 -12.61
N LYS A 769 22.92 29.31 -13.43
CA LYS A 769 22.27 28.80 -14.64
C LYS A 769 20.93 28.11 -14.34
N ASP A 770 20.88 27.30 -13.30
CA ASP A 770 19.66 26.57 -12.90
C ASP A 770 18.58 27.52 -12.39
N VAL A 771 18.97 28.59 -11.69
CA VAL A 771 18.06 29.66 -11.21
C VAL A 771 17.50 30.45 -12.40
N ASN A 772 18.35 30.80 -13.38
CA ASN A 772 17.94 31.54 -14.58
C ASN A 772 16.97 30.74 -15.46
N GLU A 773 16.95 29.41 -15.34
CA GLU A 773 15.99 28.54 -16.00
C GLU A 773 14.59 28.53 -15.38
N ILE A 774 14.45 29.03 -14.14
CA ILE A 774 13.17 29.12 -13.44
C ILE A 774 12.45 30.39 -13.89
N ASP A 775 11.14 30.27 -14.15
CA ASP A 775 10.33 31.44 -14.47
C ASP A 775 10.39 32.47 -13.34
N GLN A 776 10.75 33.72 -13.71
CA GLN A 776 10.96 34.82 -12.76
C GLN A 776 9.70 35.12 -11.92
N SER A 777 8.50 34.80 -12.44
CA SER A 777 7.26 34.94 -11.67
C SER A 777 7.22 34.07 -10.44
N PHE A 778 7.85 32.89 -10.48
CA PHE A 778 7.83 31.91 -9.38
C PHE A 778 8.85 32.23 -8.28
N ILE A 779 9.88 33.01 -8.60
CA ILE A 779 10.95 33.34 -7.65
C ILE A 779 10.92 34.81 -7.20
N LYS A 780 9.90 35.55 -7.62
CA LYS A 780 9.70 36.96 -7.26
C LYS A 780 9.65 37.12 -5.73
N GLY A 781 10.45 38.05 -5.21
CA GLY A 781 10.53 38.36 -3.78
C GLY A 781 11.59 37.57 -3.00
N VAL A 782 12.38 36.73 -3.68
CA VAL A 782 13.53 36.02 -3.13
C VAL A 782 14.80 36.61 -3.69
N GLN A 783 15.78 36.94 -2.84
CA GLN A 783 17.11 37.41 -3.21
C GLN A 783 18.07 36.22 -3.25
N PHE A 784 18.84 36.09 -4.32
CA PHE A 784 19.85 35.06 -4.48
C PHE A 784 21.26 35.60 -4.27
N HIS A 785 22.06 34.85 -3.50
CA HIS A 785 23.47 35.13 -3.27
C HIS A 785 24.30 33.97 -3.84
N TYR A 786 25.08 34.25 -4.87
CA TYR A 786 25.92 33.27 -5.54
C TYR A 786 27.35 33.33 -4.98
N VAL A 787 27.80 32.23 -4.39
CA VAL A 787 29.06 32.13 -3.68
C VAL A 787 29.99 31.10 -4.29
N LYS A 788 31.31 31.33 -4.14
CA LYS A 788 32.38 30.42 -4.57
C LYS A 788 33.06 29.76 -3.38
N THR A 789 33.11 30.44 -2.25
CA THR A 789 33.85 29.99 -1.07
C THR A 789 32.98 30.06 0.17
N MET A 790 33.32 29.23 1.14
CA MET A 790 32.65 29.20 2.43
C MET A 790 32.80 30.50 3.23
N GLN A 791 33.90 31.21 3.05
CA GLN A 791 34.06 32.52 3.69
C GLN A 791 32.95 33.47 3.28
N GLN A 792 32.64 33.53 1.97
CA GLN A 792 31.51 34.35 1.47
C GLN A 792 30.18 33.93 2.08
N VAL A 793 29.97 32.62 2.28
CA VAL A 793 28.74 32.12 2.94
C VAL A 793 28.66 32.67 4.37
N LEU A 794 29.72 32.54 5.14
CA LEU A 794 29.73 32.97 6.54
C LEU A 794 29.57 34.51 6.67
N ASP A 795 30.20 35.28 5.78
CA ASP A 795 30.10 36.75 5.76
C ASP A 795 28.65 37.21 5.46
N LEU A 796 27.91 36.48 4.64
CA LEU A 796 26.51 36.74 4.32
C LEU A 796 25.54 36.22 5.38
N ALA A 797 25.86 35.09 6.00
CA ALA A 797 24.94 34.36 6.85
C ALA A 797 25.02 34.73 8.34
N LEU A 798 26.19 35.10 8.86
CA LEU A 798 26.40 35.36 10.28
C LEU A 798 26.31 36.85 10.61
N VAL A 799 25.48 37.19 11.59
CA VAL A 799 25.21 38.60 12.03
C VAL A 799 25.83 38.85 13.39
#